data_be2ea7e7cbffce16978f59d158285634
#
_entry.id   be2ea7e7cbffce16978f59d158285634
#
_cell.length_a   1.000
_cell.length_b   1.000
_cell.length_c   1.000
_cell.angle_alpha   90.00
_cell.angle_beta   90.00
_cell.angle_gamma   90.00
#
_symmetry.space_group_name_H-M   'P 1'
#
loop_
_entity.id
_entity.type
_entity.pdbx_description
1 polymer ?
#
loop_
_entity_poly.entity_id
_entity_poly.type
_entity_poly.pdbx_seq_one_letter_code
_entity_poly.pdbx_strand_id
1 'polypeptide(L)'
;MQCHARTTPPPHEHEFDLTAWEHDEDSHWRKAVCEHTDEVKDKASHTWDDGTVTTPAASGSAGVMTYECTVCKRTKTGPIPAEGATRFASTYTPGRTYDKTPIDMDTTKVVRVVGGTEVPVPQEQILKVEFKTKDAEDSAYTATAPTNAGNYTVKVTVAKTPDWEEVAFTHDFTIDAIVLVGSYTHTTELTYNGEEQTLPDLTLKHEHLDCILEGDEVRITSIKTKSADAGTPFVQYGIPGGQNYRSEFNDSKFGIKATVKPIVVKTSINATKVYDGNATIIHKDWAAVSEILPVDKGKLELSIGMKDANVVSEGNAVFCNFQYRNSSGTTSPTGNYKIDTSLLKGTITPKDVSCEYEHPYDGKDIVVVEKKHIKGAVENDNVTLKVKMSGKDVGASVTDDFHLYVDGNPSGNYIVRKSNVKVKIVAKRLIGTFEDDFTYNGDRAFKVEDLSEFEGVAEGDDIMDFELVVFFKDKNAGSELSYCRFQKKGESIEYKNYIIDLEDIHSSIVPKKLTAKTIPTKVYNGTDIVELLDDQLEGLVGSDNPILSITMTGEDVGSEYESHVVKFVSGALASNYYVADDDPNMLQANITKKVLKFPSLKVTARHDSQRYMYVHLGKANLEGWDNKPVGDDVVKVKYENNSVSWAAGNSFIASSGSGTISEISNGNYDVQIPNTSRITVIPQSTPGGGETHRRCRADIYCE
;
A
#
# COMPACT_ATOMS: atom_id res chain seq x y z
N MET A 1 2.43 3.46 3.57
CA MET A 1 2.18 2.85 4.90
C MET A 1 2.83 3.73 5.95
N GLN A 2 2.02 4.47 6.68
CA GLN A 2 2.51 5.32 7.77
C GLN A 2 2.76 4.43 9.00
N CYS A 3 4.02 4.30 9.40
CA CYS A 3 4.36 3.77 10.71
C CYS A 3 3.98 4.80 11.77
N HIS A 4 2.92 4.52 12.51
CA HIS A 4 2.63 5.23 13.74
C HIS A 4 3.65 4.78 14.79
N ALA A 5 4.46 5.71 15.25
CA ALA A 5 5.22 5.55 16.48
C ALA A 5 4.23 5.23 17.61
N ARG A 6 4.38 4.05 18.23
CA ARG A 6 3.72 3.77 19.51
C ARG A 6 4.39 4.63 20.56
N THR A 7 3.77 5.75 20.88
CA THR A 7 4.02 6.42 22.15
C THR A 7 3.59 5.45 23.25
N THR A 8 4.49 5.14 24.20
CA THR A 8 4.10 4.57 25.48
C THR A 8 2.99 5.43 26.06
N PRO A 9 1.85 4.87 26.43
CA PRO A 9 0.84 5.66 27.12
C PRO A 9 1.47 6.23 28.39
N PRO A 10 1.16 7.47 28.76
CA PRO A 10 1.54 8.02 30.04
C PRO A 10 1.01 7.10 31.16
N PRO A 11 1.60 7.12 32.38
CA PRO A 11 1.10 6.37 33.50
C PRO A 11 -0.39 6.66 33.63
N HIS A 12 -1.17 5.59 33.73
CA HIS A 12 -2.62 5.68 33.81
C HIS A 12 -2.98 6.51 35.04
N GLU A 13 -3.46 7.72 34.84
CA GLU A 13 -4.12 8.48 35.89
C GLU A 13 -5.50 7.88 36.11
N HIS A 14 -5.78 7.44 37.34
CA HIS A 14 -7.09 6.92 37.70
C HIS A 14 -8.12 8.04 37.56
N GLU A 15 -9.13 7.82 36.78
CA GLU A 15 -10.29 8.70 36.72
C GLU A 15 -11.31 8.23 37.75
N PHE A 16 -11.87 9.17 38.50
CA PHE A 16 -12.82 8.92 39.56
C PHE A 16 -14.15 9.59 39.23
N ASP A 17 -15.25 8.91 39.63
CA ASP A 17 -16.58 9.50 39.52
C ASP A 17 -16.72 10.67 40.51
N LEU A 18 -16.55 11.87 39.98
CA LEU A 18 -16.72 13.08 40.78
C LEU A 18 -18.18 13.48 40.96
N THR A 19 -19.12 12.79 40.34
CA THR A 19 -20.56 13.11 40.41
C THR A 19 -21.28 12.34 41.51
N ALA A 20 -20.77 11.16 41.86
CA ALA A 20 -21.36 10.33 42.89
C ALA A 20 -20.34 9.98 44.01
N TRP A 21 -20.83 9.78 45.22
CA TRP A 21 -20.08 9.24 46.33
C TRP A 21 -20.54 7.80 46.61
N GLU A 22 -19.61 6.89 46.68
CA GLU A 22 -19.83 5.56 47.27
C GLU A 22 -19.60 5.64 48.79
N HIS A 23 -20.19 4.76 49.54
CA HIS A 23 -20.07 4.75 51.01
C HIS A 23 -20.34 3.38 51.61
N ASP A 24 -19.73 3.13 52.75
CA ASP A 24 -20.03 2.02 53.66
C ASP A 24 -20.64 2.58 54.98
N GLU A 25 -20.52 1.82 56.07
CA GLU A 25 -20.99 2.27 57.38
C GLU A 25 -20.16 3.41 57.99
N ASP A 26 -18.86 3.42 57.74
CA ASP A 26 -17.90 4.27 58.42
C ASP A 26 -17.38 5.41 57.52
N SER A 27 -17.41 5.23 56.22
CA SER A 27 -16.70 6.15 55.31
C SER A 27 -17.41 6.32 53.96
N HIS A 28 -16.99 7.35 53.26
CA HIS A 28 -17.37 7.63 51.87
C HIS A 28 -16.11 7.82 51.02
N TRP A 29 -16.25 7.55 49.74
CA TRP A 29 -15.17 7.70 48.76
C TRP A 29 -15.69 7.91 47.36
N ARG A 30 -14.83 8.33 46.46
CA ARG A 30 -15.03 8.38 45.01
C ARG A 30 -14.52 7.09 44.44
N LYS A 31 -15.35 6.41 43.66
CA LYS A 31 -14.98 5.17 42.99
C LYS A 31 -14.27 5.48 41.65
N ALA A 32 -13.27 4.70 41.33
CA ALA A 32 -12.65 4.77 40.03
C ALA A 32 -13.64 4.32 38.94
N VAL A 33 -13.69 5.08 37.81
CA VAL A 33 -14.49 4.76 36.62
C VAL A 33 -13.66 4.10 35.52
N CYS A 34 -12.36 3.92 35.78
CA CYS A 34 -11.46 3.15 34.92
C CYS A 34 -11.53 1.65 35.25
N GLU A 35 -10.78 0.81 34.53
CA GLU A 35 -10.77 -0.65 34.72
C GLU A 35 -10.30 -1.09 36.15
N HIS A 36 -9.69 -0.20 36.93
CA HIS A 36 -9.22 -0.46 38.30
C HIS A 36 -10.30 -0.07 39.29
N THR A 37 -11.36 -0.83 39.35
CA THR A 37 -12.53 -0.54 40.19
C THR A 37 -12.29 -0.61 41.72
N ASP A 38 -11.14 -1.13 42.12
CA ASP A 38 -10.75 -1.26 43.54
C ASP A 38 -10.03 -0.01 44.08
N GLU A 39 -9.64 0.90 43.18
CA GLU A 39 -9.03 2.17 43.56
C GLU A 39 -10.08 3.20 43.97
N VAL A 40 -9.80 3.89 45.03
CA VAL A 40 -10.72 4.89 45.60
C VAL A 40 -9.99 6.19 45.89
N LYS A 41 -10.68 7.30 45.70
CA LYS A 41 -10.18 8.65 45.98
C LYS A 41 -11.04 9.33 47.04
N ASP A 42 -10.43 10.25 47.76
CA ASP A 42 -11.10 11.07 48.79
C ASP A 42 -11.80 10.24 49.85
N LYS A 43 -11.28 9.04 50.17
CA LYS A 43 -11.84 8.21 51.25
C LYS A 43 -11.68 8.91 52.58
N ALA A 44 -12.80 9.21 53.24
CA ALA A 44 -12.87 9.86 54.51
C ALA A 44 -14.04 9.31 55.35
N SER A 45 -13.92 9.39 56.67
CA SER A 45 -15.02 9.10 57.56
C SER A 45 -16.21 10.06 57.32
N HIS A 46 -17.41 9.59 57.58
CA HIS A 46 -18.61 10.41 57.43
C HIS A 46 -18.54 11.64 58.37
N THR A 47 -18.79 12.81 57.79
CA THR A 47 -19.00 14.06 58.54
C THR A 47 -20.48 14.30 58.61
N TRP A 48 -21.05 14.06 59.77
CA TRP A 48 -22.47 14.18 59.99
C TRP A 48 -22.85 15.63 60.27
N ASP A 49 -24.04 16.03 59.86
CA ASP A 49 -24.66 17.30 60.23
C ASP A 49 -25.14 17.30 61.70
N ASP A 50 -25.71 18.40 62.15
CA ASP A 50 -26.23 18.51 63.52
C ASP A 50 -27.49 17.65 63.74
N GLY A 51 -27.99 16.96 62.74
CA GLY A 51 -29.16 16.10 62.77
C GLY A 51 -30.50 16.89 62.76
N THR A 52 -31.50 16.19 62.24
CA THR A 52 -32.89 16.72 62.20
C THR A 52 -33.80 15.73 62.99
N VAL A 53 -34.60 16.25 63.89
CA VAL A 53 -35.57 15.44 64.59
C VAL A 53 -36.65 14.91 63.60
N THR A 54 -36.60 13.64 63.31
CA THR A 54 -37.55 12.98 62.40
C THR A 54 -38.75 12.37 63.13
N THR A 55 -38.55 12.05 64.43
CA THR A 55 -39.64 11.67 65.34
C THR A 55 -39.35 12.32 66.68
N PRO A 56 -40.20 13.25 67.15
CA PRO A 56 -40.04 13.84 68.49
C PRO A 56 -40.17 12.75 69.59
N ALA A 57 -39.36 12.88 70.64
CA ALA A 57 -39.56 12.06 71.83
C ALA A 57 -40.85 12.40 72.52
N ALA A 58 -41.55 11.40 73.03
CA ALA A 58 -42.75 11.55 73.81
C ALA A 58 -42.59 10.84 75.16
N SER A 59 -43.50 11.09 76.10
CA SER A 59 -43.46 10.46 77.42
C SER A 59 -43.47 8.94 77.30
N GLY A 60 -42.38 8.31 77.76
CA GLY A 60 -42.17 6.87 77.66
C GLY A 60 -41.79 6.32 76.29
N SER A 61 -41.62 7.16 75.28
CA SER A 61 -41.21 6.75 73.92
C SER A 61 -40.03 7.58 73.43
N ALA A 62 -39.02 6.88 72.98
CA ALA A 62 -37.81 7.55 72.38
C ALA A 62 -38.19 8.16 71.01
N GLY A 63 -37.71 9.37 70.77
CA GLY A 63 -37.71 10.00 69.44
C GLY A 63 -36.58 9.50 68.57
N VAL A 64 -36.57 9.97 67.37
CA VAL A 64 -35.52 9.65 66.38
C VAL A 64 -34.96 10.93 65.80
N MET A 65 -33.66 11.06 65.84
CA MET A 65 -32.87 12.07 65.15
C MET A 65 -32.20 11.43 63.92
N THR A 66 -32.33 12.05 62.81
CA THR A 66 -31.65 11.62 61.59
C THR A 66 -30.55 12.58 61.27
N TYR A 67 -29.37 12.06 61.07
CA TYR A 67 -28.17 12.79 60.65
C TYR A 67 -27.92 12.49 59.20
N GLU A 68 -27.52 13.49 58.44
CA GLU A 68 -27.09 13.34 57.06
C GLU A 68 -25.60 13.62 56.95
N CYS A 69 -24.90 12.77 56.23
CA CYS A 69 -23.51 13.07 55.92
C CYS A 69 -23.45 14.28 54.96
N THR A 70 -22.74 15.32 55.37
CA THR A 70 -22.61 16.57 54.60
C THR A 70 -21.98 16.38 53.19
N VAL A 71 -21.28 15.25 53.02
CA VAL A 71 -20.54 14.95 51.80
C VAL A 71 -21.34 13.96 50.89
N CYS A 72 -21.61 12.75 51.38
CA CYS A 72 -22.20 11.68 50.57
C CYS A 72 -23.70 11.53 50.71
N LYS A 73 -24.33 12.35 51.56
CA LYS A 73 -25.80 12.33 51.81
C LYS A 73 -26.35 11.05 52.42
N ARG A 74 -25.48 10.15 52.86
CA ARG A 74 -25.92 8.99 53.67
C ARG A 74 -26.57 9.47 54.94
N THR A 75 -27.61 8.80 55.36
CA THR A 75 -28.30 9.08 56.63
C THR A 75 -28.06 8.01 57.67
N LYS A 76 -27.98 8.41 58.92
CA LYS A 76 -28.07 7.51 60.07
C LYS A 76 -29.08 8.04 61.08
N THR A 77 -29.63 7.16 61.85
CA THR A 77 -30.56 7.56 62.88
C THR A 77 -29.93 7.33 64.28
N GLY A 78 -30.28 8.20 65.17
CA GLY A 78 -29.97 8.07 66.58
C GLY A 78 -31.22 8.28 67.43
N PRO A 79 -31.31 7.61 68.58
CA PRO A 79 -32.45 7.80 69.46
C PRO A 79 -32.44 9.15 70.18
N ILE A 80 -33.53 9.82 70.22
CA ILE A 80 -33.80 10.93 71.16
C ILE A 80 -34.45 10.28 72.39
N PRO A 81 -33.79 10.34 73.54
CA PRO A 81 -34.32 9.73 74.76
C PRO A 81 -35.75 10.18 75.10
N ALA A 82 -36.55 9.26 75.62
CA ALA A 82 -37.92 9.57 76.06
C ALA A 82 -37.91 10.64 77.18
N GLU A 83 -39.00 11.41 77.23
CA GLU A 83 -39.17 12.34 78.38
C GLU A 83 -39.09 11.56 79.70
N GLY A 84 -38.37 12.12 80.65
CA GLY A 84 -38.13 11.50 81.99
C GLY A 84 -36.91 10.58 82.04
N ALA A 85 -36.24 10.30 80.84
CA ALA A 85 -35.06 9.45 80.85
C ALA A 85 -33.85 10.10 81.63
N THR A 86 -33.24 9.30 82.45
CA THR A 86 -31.95 9.65 83.03
C THR A 86 -30.84 9.18 82.14
N ARG A 87 -29.89 10.07 81.77
CA ARG A 87 -28.82 9.84 80.80
C ARG A 87 -27.67 10.81 80.99
N PHE A 88 -26.63 10.69 80.25
CA PHE A 88 -25.71 11.82 80.06
C PHE A 88 -26.39 12.93 79.24
N ALA A 89 -26.03 14.18 79.55
CA ALA A 89 -26.44 15.36 78.81
C ALA A 89 -26.12 15.23 77.34
N SER A 90 -27.01 15.73 76.48
CA SER A 90 -26.86 15.65 75.01
C SER A 90 -25.57 16.32 74.50
N THR A 91 -25.04 17.25 75.24
CA THR A 91 -23.77 17.96 74.96
C THR A 91 -22.54 17.26 75.47
N TYR A 92 -22.71 16.14 76.14
CA TYR A 92 -21.56 15.38 76.70
C TYR A 92 -21.37 14.09 75.91
N THR A 93 -20.18 13.95 75.38
CA THR A 93 -19.76 12.73 74.68
C THR A 93 -18.60 12.12 75.51
N PRO A 94 -18.86 11.07 76.26
CA PRO A 94 -17.78 10.35 76.97
C PRO A 94 -16.82 9.73 75.97
N GLY A 95 -15.59 9.71 76.29
CA GLY A 95 -14.57 9.13 75.41
C GLY A 95 -13.34 10.05 75.37
N ARG A 96 -12.26 9.49 74.93
CA ARG A 96 -10.99 10.21 74.78
C ARG A 96 -9.99 9.36 73.99
N THR A 97 -8.87 9.93 73.66
CA THR A 97 -7.72 9.17 73.23
C THR A 97 -6.95 8.60 74.45
N TYR A 98 -6.40 7.41 74.30
CA TYR A 98 -5.56 6.75 75.28
C TYR A 98 -4.43 7.68 75.79
N ASP A 99 -4.29 7.79 77.09
CA ASP A 99 -3.33 8.64 77.76
C ASP A 99 -2.70 8.01 79.06
N LYS A 100 -2.85 6.67 79.21
CA LYS A 100 -2.38 5.87 80.33
C LYS A 100 -3.19 6.11 81.62
N THR A 101 -4.14 6.95 81.69
CA THR A 101 -4.97 7.18 82.85
C THR A 101 -6.28 6.43 82.81
N PRO A 102 -6.89 6.01 83.94
CA PRO A 102 -8.27 5.53 83.89
C PRO A 102 -9.19 6.63 83.33
N ILE A 103 -10.22 6.25 82.56
CA ILE A 103 -11.21 7.22 82.13
C ILE A 103 -11.96 7.80 83.34
N ASP A 104 -12.10 9.10 83.33
CA ASP A 104 -12.94 9.80 84.31
C ASP A 104 -14.26 10.21 83.62
N MET A 105 -15.35 9.62 84.13
CA MET A 105 -16.69 9.98 83.62
C MET A 105 -17.17 11.18 84.40
N ASP A 106 -17.35 12.30 83.66
CA ASP A 106 -17.90 13.51 84.27
C ASP A 106 -19.39 13.28 84.62
N THR A 107 -19.57 12.76 85.81
CA THR A 107 -20.89 12.49 86.38
C THR A 107 -21.73 13.77 86.62
N THR A 108 -21.10 14.97 86.58
CA THR A 108 -21.85 16.23 86.60
C THR A 108 -22.70 16.44 85.35
N LYS A 109 -22.46 15.68 84.31
CA LYS A 109 -23.19 15.66 83.05
C LYS A 109 -24.34 14.64 83.05
N VAL A 110 -24.58 13.95 84.11
CA VAL A 110 -25.75 13.11 84.28
C VAL A 110 -26.99 14.01 84.42
N VAL A 111 -27.97 13.83 83.60
CA VAL A 111 -29.19 14.65 83.59
C VAL A 111 -30.47 13.80 83.59
N ARG A 112 -31.52 14.34 84.09
CA ARG A 112 -32.90 13.88 83.85
C ARG A 112 -33.58 14.79 82.87
N VAL A 113 -34.30 14.21 81.91
CA VAL A 113 -35.05 15.01 80.93
C VAL A 113 -36.43 15.25 81.53
N VAL A 114 -36.73 16.48 81.87
CA VAL A 114 -37.98 16.88 82.47
C VAL A 114 -38.67 17.93 81.51
N GLY A 115 -39.82 17.53 80.96
CA GLY A 115 -40.51 18.40 80.04
C GLY A 115 -39.70 18.82 78.82
N GLY A 116 -38.83 17.92 78.35
CA GLY A 116 -37.93 18.22 77.21
C GLY A 116 -36.68 19.00 77.60
N THR A 117 -36.49 19.36 78.86
CA THR A 117 -35.33 20.13 79.34
C THR A 117 -34.41 19.18 80.15
N GLU A 118 -33.12 19.27 79.89
CA GLU A 118 -32.10 18.55 80.69
C GLU A 118 -31.89 19.22 82.06
N VAL A 119 -32.12 18.51 83.11
CA VAL A 119 -31.90 18.97 84.50
C VAL A 119 -30.76 18.16 85.11
N PRO A 120 -29.67 18.75 85.59
CA PRO A 120 -28.57 18.04 86.17
C PRO A 120 -29.02 17.18 87.38
N VAL A 121 -28.47 15.97 87.49
CA VAL A 121 -28.63 15.10 88.63
C VAL A 121 -27.61 15.51 89.68
N PRO A 122 -28.03 15.81 90.95
CA PRO A 122 -27.08 16.08 92.06
C PRO A 122 -26.09 14.93 92.26
N GLN A 123 -24.82 15.24 92.44
CA GLN A 123 -23.75 14.22 92.58
C GLN A 123 -23.94 13.22 93.71
N GLU A 124 -24.57 13.64 94.78
CA GLU A 124 -24.94 12.78 95.92
C GLU A 124 -25.99 11.71 95.55
N GLN A 125 -26.61 11.85 94.43
CA GLN A 125 -27.55 10.87 93.92
C GLN A 125 -26.90 9.83 92.99
N ILE A 126 -25.66 10.00 92.63
CA ILE A 126 -24.93 8.99 91.81
C ILE A 126 -24.46 7.89 92.75
N LEU A 127 -25.06 6.71 92.64
CA LEU A 127 -24.72 5.60 93.48
C LEU A 127 -23.53 4.77 93.03
N LYS A 128 -23.50 4.54 91.74
CA LYS A 128 -22.44 3.70 91.14
C LYS A 128 -22.15 4.16 89.69
N VAL A 129 -20.88 4.04 89.34
CA VAL A 129 -20.39 4.10 87.99
C VAL A 129 -19.63 2.82 87.70
N GLU A 130 -20.09 1.98 86.83
CA GLU A 130 -19.53 0.68 86.54
C GLU A 130 -19.24 0.56 85.07
N PHE A 131 -18.20 -0.14 84.68
CA PHE A 131 -17.72 -0.27 83.29
C PHE A 131 -17.60 -1.73 82.88
N LYS A 132 -17.84 -1.99 81.66
CA LYS A 132 -17.54 -3.27 80.97
C LYS A 132 -17.02 -2.99 79.57
N THR A 133 -16.37 -3.96 78.92
CA THR A 133 -16.17 -3.92 77.50
C THR A 133 -17.56 -4.01 76.80
N LYS A 134 -17.76 -3.31 75.73
CA LYS A 134 -19.08 -3.12 75.12
C LYS A 134 -19.82 -4.45 74.90
N ASP A 135 -19.15 -5.43 74.36
CA ASP A 135 -19.75 -6.70 73.91
C ASP A 135 -19.70 -7.77 75.02
N ALA A 136 -19.25 -7.43 76.21
CA ALA A 136 -19.23 -8.38 77.35
C ALA A 136 -20.62 -8.51 77.95
N GLU A 137 -20.85 -9.68 78.67
CA GLU A 137 -22.09 -9.92 79.41
C GLU A 137 -22.25 -8.91 80.54
N ASP A 138 -23.47 -8.68 80.96
CA ASP A 138 -23.77 -7.72 82.05
C ASP A 138 -23.15 -8.07 83.40
N SER A 139 -22.82 -9.33 83.62
CA SER A 139 -22.04 -9.77 84.78
C SER A 139 -20.62 -9.25 84.83
N ALA A 140 -20.09 -8.69 83.74
CA ALA A 140 -18.74 -8.16 83.61
C ALA A 140 -18.58 -6.70 84.07
N TYR A 141 -19.66 -6.03 84.54
CA TYR A 141 -19.56 -4.68 85.06
C TYR A 141 -18.67 -4.63 86.33
N THR A 142 -17.72 -3.72 86.31
CA THR A 142 -16.83 -3.45 87.43
C THR A 142 -16.73 -1.95 87.72
N ALA A 143 -16.41 -1.58 88.95
CA ALA A 143 -16.16 -0.18 89.31
C ALA A 143 -14.78 0.33 88.84
N THR A 144 -13.95 -0.55 88.28
CA THR A 144 -12.63 -0.17 87.74
C THR A 144 -12.78 0.50 86.38
N ALA A 145 -12.46 1.77 86.31
CA ALA A 145 -12.50 2.53 85.08
C ALA A 145 -11.44 2.02 84.07
N PRO A 146 -11.81 1.80 82.82
CA PRO A 146 -10.90 1.33 81.78
C PRO A 146 -9.84 2.38 81.48
N THR A 147 -8.63 1.88 81.28
CA THR A 147 -7.45 2.69 80.91
C THR A 147 -7.10 2.48 79.42
N ASN A 148 -7.23 1.25 78.92
CA ASN A 148 -6.77 0.87 77.63
C ASN A 148 -7.77 1.30 76.51
N ALA A 149 -7.25 1.47 75.30
CA ALA A 149 -8.07 1.72 74.11
C ALA A 149 -9.05 0.57 73.91
N GLY A 150 -10.24 0.90 73.49
CA GLY A 150 -11.31 -0.08 73.28
C GLY A 150 -12.70 0.56 73.29
N ASN A 151 -13.71 -0.26 73.03
CA ASN A 151 -15.10 0.12 73.12
C ASN A 151 -15.67 -0.37 74.43
N TYR A 152 -16.31 0.49 75.14
CA TYR A 152 -16.81 0.22 76.47
C TYR A 152 -18.24 0.67 76.64
N THR A 153 -18.92 0.11 77.65
CA THR A 153 -20.21 0.59 78.12
C THR A 153 -20.05 0.99 79.59
N VAL A 154 -20.42 2.23 79.90
CA VAL A 154 -20.61 2.69 81.26
C VAL A 154 -22.04 2.46 81.73
N LYS A 155 -22.21 2.01 82.94
CA LYS A 155 -23.52 1.94 83.60
C LYS A 155 -23.49 2.88 84.79
N VAL A 156 -24.38 3.85 84.80
CA VAL A 156 -24.53 4.79 85.91
C VAL A 156 -25.84 4.49 86.66
N THR A 157 -25.78 4.26 87.91
CA THR A 157 -26.90 4.04 88.75
C THR A 157 -27.21 5.29 89.57
N VAL A 158 -28.41 5.79 89.50
CA VAL A 158 -28.87 7.02 90.16
C VAL A 158 -29.91 6.64 91.21
N ALA A 159 -29.71 7.20 92.43
CA ALA A 159 -30.56 6.92 93.59
C ALA A 159 -32.01 7.30 93.37
N LYS A 160 -32.85 6.54 93.98
CA LYS A 160 -34.26 6.91 94.16
C LYS A 160 -34.45 8.24 94.88
N THR A 161 -35.34 9.04 94.46
CA THR A 161 -35.77 10.30 95.12
C THR A 161 -37.31 10.23 95.31
N PRO A 162 -37.91 11.21 95.95
CA PRO A 162 -39.36 11.22 96.07
C PRO A 162 -40.11 11.25 94.70
N ASP A 163 -39.48 11.86 93.73
CA ASP A 163 -40.08 12.09 92.41
C ASP A 163 -39.66 11.05 91.35
N TRP A 164 -38.59 10.26 91.66
CA TRP A 164 -37.98 9.35 90.69
C TRP A 164 -37.56 8.05 91.35
N GLU A 165 -37.86 6.94 90.71
CA GLU A 165 -37.35 5.65 91.09
C GLU A 165 -35.86 5.51 90.87
N GLU A 166 -35.21 4.58 91.53
CA GLU A 166 -33.83 4.23 91.23
C GLU A 166 -33.74 3.78 89.76
N VAL A 167 -32.79 4.34 89.03
CA VAL A 167 -32.63 4.02 87.62
C VAL A 167 -31.12 3.80 87.32
N ALA A 168 -30.88 2.77 86.56
CA ALA A 168 -29.59 2.60 85.94
C ALA A 168 -29.73 2.80 84.44
N PHE A 169 -28.85 3.59 83.89
CA PHE A 169 -28.76 3.75 82.38
C PHE A 169 -27.33 3.37 81.95
N THR A 170 -27.21 3.01 80.68
CA THR A 170 -25.98 2.66 80.03
C THR A 170 -25.63 3.61 78.93
N HIS A 171 -24.35 3.82 78.70
CA HIS A 171 -23.86 4.64 77.59
C HIS A 171 -22.57 4.04 77.03
N ASP A 172 -22.54 3.89 75.68
CA ASP A 172 -21.35 3.37 75.03
C ASP A 172 -20.38 4.50 74.77
N PHE A 173 -19.13 4.23 74.99
CA PHE A 173 -18.05 5.17 74.66
C PHE A 173 -16.77 4.44 74.21
N THR A 174 -15.88 5.21 73.65
CA THR A 174 -14.62 4.68 73.10
C THR A 174 -13.44 5.38 73.76
N ILE A 175 -12.44 4.63 74.16
CA ILE A 175 -11.10 5.15 74.36
C ILE A 175 -10.34 4.83 73.06
N ASP A 176 -10.10 5.87 72.25
CA ASP A 176 -9.41 5.74 71.01
C ASP A 176 -7.96 5.37 71.16
N ALA A 177 -7.49 4.41 70.36
CA ALA A 177 -6.07 4.13 70.26
C ALA A 177 -5.30 5.30 69.68
N ILE A 178 -4.11 5.57 70.20
CA ILE A 178 -3.23 6.57 69.54
C ILE A 178 -2.84 6.10 68.15
N VAL A 179 -3.02 7.00 67.21
CA VAL A 179 -2.58 6.76 65.81
C VAL A 179 -1.08 6.96 65.75
N LEU A 180 -0.38 5.94 65.30
CA LEU A 180 1.06 6.04 65.07
C LEU A 180 1.32 7.00 63.89
N VAL A 181 2.30 7.91 64.07
CA VAL A 181 2.76 8.85 63.06
C VAL A 181 4.28 8.84 62.96
N GLY A 182 4.83 9.09 61.78
CA GLY A 182 6.26 9.09 61.55
C GLY A 182 6.77 7.90 60.75
N SER A 183 8.05 7.62 60.80
CA SER A 183 8.64 6.46 60.12
C SER A 183 9.74 5.83 60.94
N TYR A 184 9.82 4.52 60.87
CA TYR A 184 10.89 3.74 61.51
C TYR A 184 11.65 2.97 60.40
N THR A 185 12.98 2.99 60.48
CA THR A 185 13.80 2.20 59.57
C THR A 185 14.25 0.93 60.29
N HIS A 186 13.81 -0.22 59.78
CA HIS A 186 14.22 -1.51 60.32
C HIS A 186 15.70 -1.72 60.06
N THR A 187 16.45 -2.09 61.08
CA THR A 187 17.92 -2.19 61.04
C THR A 187 18.44 -3.44 60.33
N THR A 188 17.59 -4.44 60.06
CA THR A 188 17.97 -5.64 59.33
C THR A 188 18.23 -5.29 57.89
N GLU A 189 19.43 -5.52 57.41
CA GLU A 189 19.81 -5.40 56.02
C GLU A 189 19.45 -6.66 55.25
N LEU A 190 18.67 -6.52 54.23
CA LEU A 190 18.26 -7.57 53.32
C LEU A 190 19.03 -7.45 51.98
N THR A 191 19.25 -8.58 51.32
CA THR A 191 19.75 -8.59 49.94
C THR A 191 18.65 -9.12 49.06
N TYR A 192 18.49 -8.54 47.86
CA TYR A 192 17.51 -8.98 46.89
C TYR A 192 17.60 -10.49 46.66
N ASN A 193 16.47 -11.18 46.70
CA ASN A 193 16.37 -12.63 46.51
C ASN A 193 15.24 -13.05 45.56
N GLY A 194 14.56 -12.08 44.95
CA GLY A 194 13.46 -12.31 44.03
C GLY A 194 12.08 -12.47 44.68
N GLU A 195 12.01 -12.44 46.01
CA GLU A 195 10.78 -12.64 46.76
C GLU A 195 10.58 -11.55 47.81
N GLU A 196 9.33 -11.36 48.23
CA GLU A 196 9.02 -10.58 49.43
C GLU A 196 9.64 -11.24 50.65
N GLN A 197 10.37 -10.48 51.45
CA GLN A 197 11.12 -11.00 52.57
C GLN A 197 10.43 -10.66 53.88
N THR A 198 10.39 -11.64 54.81
CA THR A 198 9.88 -11.46 56.15
C THR A 198 11.01 -10.94 57.06
N LEU A 199 10.69 -9.91 57.83
CA LEU A 199 11.57 -9.33 58.81
C LEU A 199 11.16 -9.80 60.25
N PRO A 200 12.08 -9.80 61.19
CA PRO A 200 11.77 -10.05 62.61
C PRO A 200 10.72 -9.06 63.11
N ASP A 201 9.87 -9.54 64.03
CA ASP A 201 9.02 -8.68 64.85
C ASP A 201 9.87 -7.62 65.60
N LEU A 202 9.28 -6.44 65.75
CA LEU A 202 9.96 -5.38 66.47
C LEU A 202 9.04 -4.78 67.53
N THR A 203 9.66 -4.16 68.52
CA THR A 203 8.98 -3.41 69.54
C THR A 203 9.41 -1.96 69.47
N LEU A 204 8.44 -1.08 69.22
CA LEU A 204 8.63 0.36 69.15
C LEU A 204 8.33 0.97 70.51
N LYS A 205 9.11 1.99 70.87
CA LYS A 205 9.01 2.75 72.13
C LYS A 205 9.01 4.25 71.80
N HIS A 206 8.81 5.08 72.83
CA HIS A 206 8.89 6.55 72.74
C HIS A 206 10.17 7.04 72.02
N GLU A 207 11.32 6.42 72.34
CA GLU A 207 12.61 6.73 71.73
C GLU A 207 12.65 6.49 70.18
N HIS A 208 11.71 5.70 69.69
CA HIS A 208 11.57 5.40 68.25
C HIS A 208 10.55 6.28 67.55
N LEU A 209 9.47 6.66 68.28
CA LEU A 209 8.36 7.48 67.80
C LEU A 209 7.79 8.31 68.93
N ASP A 210 7.84 9.62 68.81
CA ASP A 210 7.33 10.58 69.83
C ASP A 210 5.83 10.42 70.12
N CYS A 211 5.06 9.81 69.24
CA CYS A 211 3.64 9.52 69.49
C CYS A 211 3.39 8.33 70.40
N ILE A 212 4.41 7.54 70.73
CA ILE A 212 4.34 6.47 71.74
C ILE A 212 4.62 7.12 73.09
N LEU A 213 3.72 6.91 74.07
CA LEU A 213 3.85 7.49 75.38
C LEU A 213 5.04 6.85 76.14
N GLU A 214 5.75 7.66 76.94
CA GLU A 214 6.91 7.20 77.67
C GLU A 214 6.57 5.96 78.54
N GLY A 215 7.41 4.92 78.41
CA GLY A 215 7.20 3.65 79.10
C GLY A 215 6.24 2.67 78.46
N ASP A 216 5.64 3.02 77.38
CA ASP A 216 4.82 2.12 76.52
C ASP A 216 5.65 1.43 75.46
N GLU A 217 5.22 0.22 75.11
CA GLU A 217 5.78 -0.59 74.05
C GLU A 217 4.69 -0.97 73.02
N VAL A 218 4.99 -0.75 71.74
CA VAL A 218 4.12 -1.16 70.66
C VAL A 218 4.78 -2.31 69.91
N ARG A 219 4.15 -3.46 69.94
CA ARG A 219 4.63 -4.64 69.22
C ARG A 219 4.14 -4.60 67.78
N ILE A 220 5.06 -4.75 66.87
CA ILE A 220 4.79 -4.84 65.42
C ILE A 220 5.17 -6.26 65.02
N THR A 221 4.27 -6.91 64.29
CA THR A 221 4.41 -8.30 63.86
C THR A 221 4.13 -8.46 62.37
N SER A 222 4.43 -9.64 61.86
CA SER A 222 4.13 -10.00 60.48
C SER A 222 4.73 -9.01 59.44
N ILE A 223 5.95 -8.55 59.75
CA ILE A 223 6.62 -7.53 58.93
C ILE A 223 7.16 -8.18 57.67
N LYS A 224 6.70 -7.70 56.53
CA LYS A 224 7.14 -8.15 55.19
C LYS A 224 7.43 -6.96 54.26
N THR A 225 8.40 -7.11 53.40
CA THR A 225 8.59 -6.12 52.31
C THR A 225 7.36 -6.10 51.42
N LYS A 226 6.93 -4.91 50.98
CA LYS A 226 5.82 -4.74 50.02
C LYS A 226 6.19 -5.14 48.58
N SER A 227 7.48 -5.25 48.33
CA SER A 227 8.04 -5.63 47.05
C SER A 227 9.28 -6.48 47.29
N ALA A 228 9.57 -7.35 46.36
CA ALA A 228 10.82 -8.08 46.33
C ALA A 228 12.01 -7.17 45.98
N ASP A 229 11.76 -6.00 45.35
CA ASP A 229 12.78 -5.16 44.71
C ASP A 229 13.76 -4.52 45.70
N ALA A 230 14.99 -4.32 45.23
CA ALA A 230 16.01 -3.60 45.96
C ALA A 230 15.67 -2.11 46.10
N GLY A 231 16.08 -1.53 47.21
CA GLY A 231 15.79 -0.14 47.58
C GLY A 231 15.41 -0.02 49.04
N THR A 232 14.59 0.95 49.35
CA THR A 232 14.02 1.14 50.70
C THR A 232 12.50 1.07 50.60
N PRO A 233 11.94 -0.11 50.39
CA PRO A 233 10.49 -0.29 50.30
C PRO A 233 9.83 -0.10 51.65
N PHE A 234 8.63 0.44 51.66
CA PHE A 234 7.77 0.33 52.82
C PHE A 234 7.38 -1.14 53.03
N VAL A 235 7.34 -1.57 54.25
CA VAL A 235 6.94 -2.93 54.62
C VAL A 235 5.44 -2.98 54.93
N GLN A 236 4.86 -4.13 54.76
CA GLN A 236 3.57 -4.48 55.36
C GLN A 236 3.83 -4.97 56.78
N TYR A 237 2.94 -4.64 57.68
CA TYR A 237 3.06 -5.05 59.09
C TYR A 237 1.68 -5.18 59.72
N GLY A 238 1.63 -5.89 60.83
CA GLY A 238 0.45 -5.99 61.68
C GLY A 238 0.73 -5.41 63.04
N ILE A 239 -0.26 -4.78 63.63
CA ILE A 239 -0.30 -4.41 65.05
C ILE A 239 -1.31 -5.36 65.67
N PRO A 240 -0.88 -6.26 66.59
CA PRO A 240 -1.80 -7.17 67.26
C PRO A 240 -2.95 -6.45 67.95
N GLY A 241 -4.15 -7.02 67.84
CA GLY A 241 -5.33 -6.45 68.50
C GLY A 241 -5.19 -6.29 69.99
N GLY A 242 -5.91 -5.31 70.54
CA GLY A 242 -5.92 -5.03 71.96
C GLY A 242 -4.79 -4.09 72.42
N GLN A 243 -4.05 -3.51 71.54
CA GLN A 243 -3.05 -2.49 71.84
C GLN A 243 -3.65 -1.08 71.91
N ASN A 244 -3.05 -0.24 72.68
CA ASN A 244 -3.43 1.19 72.81
C ASN A 244 -2.97 2.05 71.67
N TYR A 245 -2.40 1.46 70.63
CA TYR A 245 -1.85 2.08 69.47
C TYR A 245 -2.42 1.41 68.21
N ARG A 246 -2.66 2.20 67.22
CA ARG A 246 -3.09 1.73 65.92
C ARG A 246 -2.38 2.46 64.78
N SER A 247 -2.33 1.83 63.68
CA SER A 247 -1.96 2.48 62.41
C SER A 247 -3.19 2.53 61.53
N GLU A 248 -3.39 3.66 60.89
CA GLU A 248 -4.43 3.77 59.83
C GLU A 248 -3.91 3.12 58.58
N PHE A 249 -4.68 2.16 58.06
CA PHE A 249 -4.33 1.48 56.81
C PHE A 249 -4.39 2.52 55.66
N ASN A 250 -3.30 2.62 54.90
CA ASN A 250 -3.13 3.58 53.80
C ASN A 250 -2.97 5.06 54.21
N ASP A 251 -2.85 5.40 55.48
CA ASP A 251 -2.46 6.75 55.83
C ASP A 251 -0.93 6.88 55.75
N SER A 252 -0.47 7.92 55.05
CA SER A 252 0.96 8.28 54.97
C SER A 252 1.59 8.69 56.31
N LYS A 253 0.85 8.56 57.43
CA LYS A 253 1.25 9.05 58.72
C LYS A 253 2.29 8.17 59.41
N PHE A 254 2.23 6.85 59.24
CA PHE A 254 3.23 5.94 59.81
C PHE A 254 3.69 4.89 58.79
N GLY A 255 4.98 4.72 58.66
CA GLY A 255 5.57 3.70 57.81
C GLY A 255 6.82 3.06 58.36
N ILE A 256 6.93 1.75 58.21
CA ILE A 256 8.18 1.04 58.45
C ILE A 256 8.92 0.87 57.16
N LYS A 257 10.18 1.25 57.12
CA LYS A 257 11.06 1.13 55.95
C LYS A 257 12.09 0.02 56.22
N ALA A 258 12.37 -0.76 55.20
CA ALA A 258 13.46 -1.73 55.18
C ALA A 258 14.36 -1.52 53.97
N THR A 259 15.65 -1.73 54.13
CA THR A 259 16.60 -1.63 53.01
C THR A 259 16.85 -3.00 52.42
N VAL A 260 16.53 -3.17 51.16
CA VAL A 260 16.91 -4.34 50.38
C VAL A 260 18.07 -3.94 49.46
N LYS A 261 19.24 -4.49 49.71
CA LYS A 261 20.45 -4.23 48.92
C LYS A 261 20.37 -4.97 47.57
N PRO A 262 20.84 -4.36 46.47
CA PRO A 262 20.96 -5.08 45.21
C PRO A 262 22.03 -6.17 45.28
N ILE A 263 21.87 -7.18 44.42
CA ILE A 263 22.94 -8.12 44.12
C ILE A 263 24.03 -7.40 43.30
N VAL A 264 25.27 -7.53 43.71
CA VAL A 264 26.42 -7.01 43.01
C VAL A 264 26.97 -8.08 42.07
N VAL A 265 26.85 -7.87 40.76
CA VAL A 265 27.42 -8.75 39.75
C VAL A 265 28.91 -8.47 39.64
N LYS A 266 29.71 -9.52 39.81
CA LYS A 266 31.18 -9.47 39.76
C LYS A 266 31.75 -10.14 38.51
N THR A 267 30.92 -10.86 37.79
CA THR A 267 31.27 -11.54 36.54
C THR A 267 31.42 -10.50 35.44
N SER A 268 32.55 -10.54 34.71
CA SER A 268 32.74 -9.68 33.53
C SER A 268 31.83 -10.09 32.39
N ILE A 269 31.23 -9.12 31.72
CA ILE A 269 30.28 -9.32 30.63
C ILE A 269 30.84 -8.72 29.34
N ASN A 270 30.98 -9.58 28.31
CA ASN A 270 31.33 -9.17 26.98
C ASN A 270 30.07 -9.31 26.11
N ALA A 271 29.48 -8.19 25.70
CA ALA A 271 28.27 -8.16 24.91
C ALA A 271 28.59 -7.79 23.46
N THR A 272 27.88 -8.41 22.53
CA THR A 272 28.09 -8.16 21.10
C THR A 272 26.76 -7.84 20.44
N LYS A 273 26.79 -6.90 19.52
CA LYS A 273 25.68 -6.64 18.58
C LYS A 273 26.18 -6.33 17.18
N VAL A 274 25.30 -6.49 16.20
CA VAL A 274 25.49 -5.95 14.87
C VAL A 274 25.11 -4.48 14.87
N TYR A 275 25.84 -3.67 14.14
CA TYR A 275 25.57 -2.24 13.99
C TYR A 275 24.09 -1.96 13.63
N ASP A 276 23.48 -1.06 14.38
CA ASP A 276 22.09 -0.67 14.26
C ASP A 276 21.86 0.85 14.40
N GLY A 277 22.93 1.63 14.39
CA GLY A 277 22.91 3.08 14.58
C GLY A 277 22.80 3.53 16.05
N ASN A 278 22.71 2.59 17.01
CA ASN A 278 22.62 2.92 18.43
C ASN A 278 23.93 2.59 19.17
N ALA A 279 24.28 3.41 20.16
CA ALA A 279 25.42 3.15 21.03
C ALA A 279 25.14 2.14 22.14
N THR A 280 23.90 1.64 22.26
CA THR A 280 23.50 0.74 23.34
C THR A 280 23.46 -0.71 22.88
N ILE A 281 24.12 -1.59 23.61
CA ILE A 281 24.07 -3.04 23.43
C ILE A 281 23.17 -3.61 24.53
N ILE A 282 22.23 -4.47 24.16
CA ILE A 282 21.34 -5.14 25.12
C ILE A 282 21.87 -6.57 25.34
N HIS A 283 22.31 -6.84 26.57
CA HIS A 283 22.74 -8.16 26.99
C HIS A 283 21.58 -8.90 27.70
N LYS A 284 21.35 -10.16 27.34
CA LYS A 284 20.25 -11.00 27.83
C LYS A 284 20.69 -12.39 28.22
N ASP A 285 21.90 -12.80 27.91
CA ASP A 285 22.39 -14.14 28.18
C ASP A 285 23.03 -14.21 29.57
N TRP A 286 22.25 -14.69 30.51
CA TRP A 286 22.65 -14.83 31.89
C TRP A 286 23.06 -16.28 32.26
N ALA A 287 23.19 -17.18 31.29
CA ALA A 287 23.44 -18.60 31.58
C ALA A 287 24.72 -18.81 32.38
N ALA A 288 25.79 -18.08 32.07
CA ALA A 288 27.10 -18.18 32.73
C ALA A 288 27.26 -17.24 33.92
N VAL A 289 26.28 -16.39 34.25
CA VAL A 289 26.35 -15.42 35.34
C VAL A 289 25.62 -15.99 36.56
N SER A 290 26.36 -16.49 37.51
CA SER A 290 25.82 -17.17 38.72
C SER A 290 25.09 -16.23 39.66
N GLU A 291 25.46 -14.96 39.68
CA GLU A 291 24.88 -13.93 40.56
C GLU A 291 23.45 -13.54 40.15
N ILE A 292 23.05 -13.82 38.92
CA ILE A 292 21.67 -13.55 38.47
C ILE A 292 20.76 -14.68 38.95
N LEU A 293 19.71 -14.31 39.64
CA LEU A 293 18.73 -15.26 40.16
C LEU A 293 18.00 -15.98 39.02
N PRO A 294 17.71 -17.28 39.17
CA PRO A 294 17.01 -18.06 38.14
C PRO A 294 15.68 -17.43 37.68
N VAL A 295 14.93 -16.83 38.63
CA VAL A 295 13.64 -16.17 38.40
C VAL A 295 13.75 -14.93 37.50
N ASP A 296 14.94 -14.36 37.41
CA ASP A 296 15.19 -13.13 36.64
C ASP A 296 15.84 -13.38 35.27
N LYS A 297 16.50 -14.52 35.08
CA LYS A 297 17.28 -14.82 33.88
C LYS A 297 16.48 -14.65 32.57
N GLY A 298 15.19 -14.95 32.60
CA GLY A 298 14.33 -14.86 31.40
C GLY A 298 13.77 -13.47 31.09
N LYS A 299 13.83 -12.55 32.04
CA LYS A 299 13.24 -11.20 31.93
C LYS A 299 14.24 -10.06 32.13
N LEU A 300 15.44 -10.35 32.68
CA LEU A 300 16.44 -9.33 32.95
C LEU A 300 17.25 -9.01 31.71
N GLU A 301 17.40 -7.74 31.47
CA GLU A 301 18.25 -7.20 30.42
C GLU A 301 19.23 -6.18 31.02
N LEU A 302 20.42 -6.12 30.43
CA LEU A 302 21.42 -5.11 30.76
C LEU A 302 21.68 -4.25 29.52
N SER A 303 21.32 -2.98 29.60
CA SER A 303 21.69 -1.98 28.63
C SER A 303 23.12 -1.52 28.89
N ILE A 304 24.01 -1.73 27.94
CA ILE A 304 25.41 -1.35 27.96
C ILE A 304 25.62 -0.21 26.99
N GLY A 305 25.86 0.98 27.48
CA GLY A 305 26.11 2.17 26.67
C GLY A 305 27.58 2.25 26.25
N MET A 306 27.81 2.31 24.95
CA MET A 306 29.12 2.54 24.34
C MET A 306 29.34 4.04 24.13
N LYS A 307 30.58 4.43 23.86
CA LYS A 307 30.96 5.83 23.60
C LYS A 307 30.21 6.42 22.39
N ASP A 308 30.10 5.63 21.34
CA ASP A 308 29.34 5.95 20.11
C ASP A 308 28.77 4.65 19.51
N ALA A 309 28.03 4.79 18.43
CA ALA A 309 27.37 3.67 17.76
C ALA A 309 28.28 2.92 16.77
N ASN A 310 29.47 3.40 16.50
CA ASN A 310 30.30 2.88 15.44
C ASN A 310 30.84 1.47 15.76
N VAL A 311 31.22 0.77 14.71
CA VAL A 311 31.86 -0.53 14.79
C VAL A 311 33.13 -0.45 15.64
N VAL A 312 33.20 -1.32 16.63
CA VAL A 312 34.31 -1.44 17.55
C VAL A 312 34.54 -2.91 17.90
N SER A 313 35.78 -3.39 17.78
CA SER A 313 36.11 -4.79 18.06
C SER A 313 36.01 -5.13 19.54
N GLU A 314 36.37 -4.19 20.42
CA GLU A 314 36.22 -4.26 21.87
C GLU A 314 36.28 -2.85 22.45
N GLY A 315 35.21 -2.40 23.06
CA GLY A 315 35.11 -1.09 23.68
C GLY A 315 34.64 -1.18 25.13
N ASN A 316 35.06 -0.22 25.97
CA ASN A 316 34.60 -0.10 27.35
C ASN A 316 33.20 0.53 27.36
N ALA A 317 32.35 0.03 28.25
CA ALA A 317 31.09 0.68 28.56
C ALA A 317 31.30 2.04 29.23
N VAL A 318 30.47 3.00 28.88
CA VAL A 318 30.44 4.34 29.53
C VAL A 318 29.30 4.45 30.54
N PHE A 319 28.24 3.68 30.36
CA PHE A 319 27.17 3.52 31.36
C PHE A 319 26.50 2.15 31.20
N CYS A 320 25.77 1.76 32.22
CA CYS A 320 24.94 0.55 32.17
C CYS A 320 23.66 0.74 32.95
N ASN A 321 22.62 0.00 32.58
CA ASN A 321 21.36 -0.01 33.30
C ASN A 321 20.70 -1.37 33.20
N PHE A 322 20.34 -1.94 34.35
CA PHE A 322 19.52 -3.14 34.43
C PHE A 322 18.04 -2.80 34.25
N GLN A 323 17.33 -3.62 33.55
CA GLN A 323 15.89 -3.47 33.29
C GLN A 323 15.19 -4.82 33.18
N TYR A 324 13.92 -4.86 33.57
CA TYR A 324 13.07 -6.00 33.33
C TYR A 324 12.24 -5.81 32.09
N ARG A 325 12.12 -6.87 31.28
CA ARG A 325 11.20 -6.94 30.14
C ARG A 325 9.97 -7.74 30.55
N ASN A 326 8.79 -7.18 30.37
CA ASN A 326 7.53 -7.87 30.58
C ASN A 326 7.12 -8.71 29.34
N SER A 327 6.04 -9.45 29.46
CA SER A 327 5.50 -10.29 28.36
C SER A 327 5.05 -9.50 27.12
N SER A 328 4.70 -8.23 27.28
CA SER A 328 4.36 -7.34 26.15
C SER A 328 5.60 -6.72 25.48
N GLY A 329 6.80 -7.00 26.00
CA GLY A 329 8.06 -6.49 25.47
C GLY A 329 8.47 -5.12 26.00
N THR A 330 7.68 -4.51 26.87
CA THR A 330 8.03 -3.24 27.54
C THR A 330 9.10 -3.47 28.59
N THR A 331 10.06 -2.55 28.72
CA THR A 331 11.12 -2.60 29.70
C THR A 331 10.93 -1.55 30.78
N SER A 332 11.28 -1.92 32.00
CA SER A 332 11.29 -1.01 33.17
C SER A 332 12.63 -1.10 33.88
N PRO A 333 13.27 0.01 34.26
CA PRO A 333 14.51 -0.01 35.01
C PRO A 333 14.35 -0.79 36.33
N THR A 334 15.39 -1.51 36.73
CA THR A 334 15.42 -2.17 38.01
C THR A 334 16.72 -1.85 38.78
N GLY A 335 16.58 -1.62 40.06
CA GLY A 335 17.69 -1.45 40.98
C GLY A 335 18.16 -2.74 41.65
N ASN A 336 17.61 -3.91 41.28
CA ASN A 336 17.84 -5.19 41.91
C ASN A 336 19.26 -5.74 41.74
N TYR A 337 19.93 -5.26 40.71
CA TYR A 337 21.29 -5.61 40.36
C TYR A 337 22.16 -4.39 40.17
N LYS A 338 23.44 -4.53 40.47
CA LYS A 338 24.48 -3.54 40.17
C LYS A 338 25.70 -4.23 39.58
N ILE A 339 26.36 -3.58 38.66
CA ILE A 339 27.64 -4.01 38.09
C ILE A 339 28.53 -2.79 37.90
N ASP A 340 29.84 -2.97 38.05
CA ASP A 340 30.83 -1.95 37.74
C ASP A 340 31.04 -1.90 36.22
N THR A 341 31.00 -0.72 35.65
CA THR A 341 31.19 -0.53 34.18
C THR A 341 32.56 -1.01 33.69
N SER A 342 33.56 -1.07 34.56
CA SER A 342 34.89 -1.62 34.25
C SER A 342 34.87 -3.11 33.91
N LEU A 343 33.82 -3.84 34.36
CA LEU A 343 33.60 -5.26 34.04
C LEU A 343 32.85 -5.48 32.70
N LEU A 344 32.47 -4.39 32.03
CA LEU A 344 31.64 -4.45 30.83
C LEU A 344 32.46 -4.08 29.60
N LYS A 345 32.43 -4.98 28.61
CA LYS A 345 32.96 -4.77 27.29
C LYS A 345 31.87 -4.92 26.24
N GLY A 346 31.96 -4.11 25.21
CA GLY A 346 31.04 -4.15 24.08
C GLY A 346 31.76 -4.32 22.74
N THR A 347 31.20 -5.16 21.89
CA THR A 347 31.63 -5.31 20.50
C THR A 347 30.47 -4.93 19.59
N ILE A 348 30.71 -4.00 18.69
CA ILE A 348 29.76 -3.67 17.63
C ILE A 348 30.37 -4.15 16.31
N THR A 349 29.74 -5.14 15.68
CA THR A 349 30.21 -5.70 14.42
C THR A 349 29.54 -5.01 13.24
N PRO A 350 30.21 -4.98 12.08
CA PRO A 350 29.61 -4.39 10.89
C PRO A 350 28.31 -5.07 10.51
N LYS A 351 27.37 -4.30 9.98
CA LYS A 351 26.11 -4.80 9.46
C LYS A 351 26.26 -5.21 8.01
N ASP A 352 25.84 -6.42 7.68
CA ASP A 352 25.80 -6.87 6.29
C ASP A 352 24.73 -6.10 5.52
N VAL A 353 25.11 -5.60 4.34
CA VAL A 353 24.21 -4.96 3.40
C VAL A 353 24.31 -5.61 2.03
N SER A 354 23.24 -5.48 1.27
CA SER A 354 23.16 -5.94 -0.11
C SER A 354 22.52 -4.87 -0.99
N CYS A 355 22.85 -4.86 -2.25
CA CYS A 355 22.19 -4.01 -3.22
C CYS A 355 21.78 -4.78 -4.46
N GLU A 356 20.66 -4.36 -5.02
CA GLU A 356 20.15 -4.79 -6.31
C GLU A 356 19.67 -3.53 -7.03
N TYR A 357 20.37 -3.18 -8.11
CA TYR A 357 20.12 -1.93 -8.80
C TYR A 357 20.41 -2.06 -10.28
N GLU A 358 19.44 -1.67 -11.08
CA GLU A 358 19.59 -1.48 -12.50
C GLU A 358 19.85 0.00 -12.77
N HIS A 359 21.06 0.28 -13.17
CA HIS A 359 21.51 1.63 -13.45
C HIS A 359 21.36 1.94 -14.93
N PRO A 360 20.54 2.91 -15.31
CA PRO A 360 20.46 3.34 -16.70
C PRO A 360 21.84 3.83 -17.17
N TYR A 361 22.25 3.42 -18.35
CA TYR A 361 23.53 3.83 -18.95
C TYR A 361 23.74 5.35 -18.85
N ASP A 362 24.89 5.76 -18.34
CA ASP A 362 25.27 7.17 -18.17
C ASP A 362 26.67 7.51 -18.75
N GLY A 363 27.27 6.57 -19.47
CA GLY A 363 28.60 6.71 -20.05
C GLY A 363 29.75 6.52 -19.06
N LYS A 364 29.46 6.17 -17.78
CA LYS A 364 30.45 6.01 -16.72
C LYS A 364 30.59 4.55 -16.30
N ASP A 365 31.77 4.20 -15.81
CA ASP A 365 32.05 2.85 -15.29
C ASP A 365 31.95 2.79 -13.74
N ILE A 366 31.56 3.89 -13.09
CA ILE A 366 31.31 3.96 -11.65
C ILE A 366 29.84 4.24 -11.44
N VAL A 367 29.15 3.25 -10.89
CA VAL A 367 27.74 3.37 -10.52
C VAL A 367 27.63 3.79 -9.06
N VAL A 368 26.85 4.82 -8.78
CA VAL A 368 26.53 5.25 -7.43
C VAL A 368 25.14 4.73 -7.08
N VAL A 369 25.11 3.78 -6.14
CA VAL A 369 23.86 3.19 -5.64
C VAL A 369 23.42 3.95 -4.39
N GLU A 370 22.25 4.56 -4.44
CA GLU A 370 21.67 5.29 -3.32
C GLU A 370 21.00 4.34 -2.32
N LYS A 371 20.83 4.81 -1.09
CA LYS A 371 20.24 4.07 0.04
C LYS A 371 18.96 3.31 -0.30
N LYS A 372 18.06 3.89 -1.08
CA LYS A 372 16.78 3.25 -1.46
C LYS A 372 16.94 1.89 -2.15
N HIS A 373 18.12 1.62 -2.74
CA HIS A 373 18.47 0.38 -3.41
C HIS A 373 19.41 -0.50 -2.56
N ILE A 374 19.78 -0.06 -1.35
CA ILE A 374 20.64 -0.78 -0.43
C ILE A 374 19.81 -1.39 0.68
N LYS A 375 19.68 -2.71 0.68
CA LYS A 375 18.94 -3.45 1.71
C LYS A 375 19.82 -3.67 2.93
N GLY A 376 19.24 -3.53 4.12
CA GLY A 376 19.93 -3.73 5.39
C GLY A 376 20.57 -2.47 5.96
N ALA A 377 20.59 -1.33 5.28
CA ALA A 377 21.04 -0.07 5.85
C ALA A 377 20.16 0.37 7.03
N VAL A 378 20.76 1.03 8.00
CA VAL A 378 20.04 1.61 9.14
C VAL A 378 19.24 2.81 8.67
N GLU A 379 18.04 3.00 9.24
CA GLU A 379 17.07 3.97 8.75
C GLU A 379 17.59 5.41 8.67
N ASN A 380 18.35 5.82 9.68
CA ASN A 380 18.87 7.19 9.75
C ASN A 380 20.21 7.41 9.04
N ASP A 381 20.86 6.34 8.58
CA ASP A 381 22.14 6.47 7.87
C ASP A 381 21.89 6.78 6.39
N ASN A 382 22.54 7.79 5.88
CA ASN A 382 22.54 8.10 4.45
C ASN A 382 23.64 7.28 3.74
N VAL A 383 23.30 6.02 3.43
CA VAL A 383 24.25 5.06 2.87
C VAL A 383 24.28 5.17 1.36
N THR A 384 25.48 5.23 0.79
CA THR A 384 25.71 5.12 -0.65
C THR A 384 26.79 4.08 -0.92
N LEU A 385 26.66 3.37 -2.04
CA LEU A 385 27.66 2.39 -2.50
C LEU A 385 28.16 2.80 -3.88
N LYS A 386 29.45 3.08 -4.00
CA LYS A 386 30.09 3.29 -5.28
C LYS A 386 30.65 1.96 -5.78
N VAL A 387 30.23 1.56 -6.97
CA VAL A 387 30.57 0.27 -7.59
C VAL A 387 31.31 0.53 -8.90
N LYS A 388 32.53 0.05 -9.00
CA LYS A 388 33.28 0.05 -10.26
C LYS A 388 32.82 -1.13 -11.11
N MET A 389 32.38 -0.84 -12.31
CA MET A 389 32.02 -1.84 -13.31
C MET A 389 33.23 -2.20 -14.18
N SER A 390 33.22 -3.35 -14.83
CA SER A 390 34.28 -3.80 -15.76
C SER A 390 34.35 -2.93 -17.03
N GLY A 391 33.36 -2.11 -17.26
CA GLY A 391 33.27 -1.15 -18.35
C GLY A 391 32.02 -0.28 -18.16
N LYS A 392 31.84 0.67 -19.07
CA LYS A 392 30.70 1.60 -19.03
C LYS A 392 29.42 1.07 -19.67
N ASP A 393 29.54 0.02 -20.51
CA ASP A 393 28.47 -0.41 -21.40
C ASP A 393 27.52 -1.43 -20.75
N VAL A 394 26.34 -1.57 -21.29
CA VAL A 394 25.38 -2.60 -20.93
C VAL A 394 26.02 -3.99 -21.02
N GLY A 395 25.86 -4.77 -19.95
CA GLY A 395 26.47 -6.09 -19.81
C GLY A 395 27.80 -6.07 -19.06
N ALA A 396 28.33 -4.90 -18.68
CA ALA A 396 29.47 -4.82 -17.80
C ALA A 396 29.18 -5.49 -16.45
N SER A 397 30.18 -6.16 -15.89
CA SER A 397 30.09 -6.87 -14.61
C SER A 397 30.68 -6.05 -13.46
N VAL A 398 30.21 -6.36 -12.24
CA VAL A 398 30.76 -5.76 -11.01
C VAL A 398 32.19 -6.24 -10.80
N THR A 399 33.13 -5.31 -10.58
CA THR A 399 34.50 -5.61 -10.18
C THR A 399 34.62 -5.84 -8.67
N ASP A 400 35.85 -6.02 -8.15
CA ASP A 400 36.10 -6.07 -6.70
C ASP A 400 36.34 -4.67 -6.09
N ASP A 401 36.23 -3.64 -6.89
CA ASP A 401 36.39 -2.26 -6.48
C ASP A 401 35.03 -1.62 -6.21
N PHE A 402 34.59 -1.72 -4.97
CA PHE A 402 33.39 -1.05 -4.48
C PHE A 402 33.60 -0.52 -3.05
N HIS A 403 33.07 0.64 -2.78
CA HIS A 403 33.23 1.35 -1.53
C HIS A 403 31.90 1.89 -1.00
N LEU A 404 31.68 1.66 0.29
CA LEU A 404 30.48 2.12 0.97
C LEU A 404 30.77 3.41 1.74
N TYR A 405 29.84 4.34 1.70
CA TYR A 405 29.91 5.64 2.35
C TYR A 405 28.66 5.84 3.21
N VAL A 406 28.82 6.52 4.34
CA VAL A 406 27.76 7.05 5.16
C VAL A 406 27.98 8.56 5.28
N ASP A 407 26.95 9.34 4.95
CA ASP A 407 27.05 10.82 4.89
C ASP A 407 28.25 11.33 4.08
N GLY A 408 28.54 10.64 2.97
CA GLY A 408 29.66 10.99 2.09
C GLY A 408 31.05 10.55 2.56
N ASN A 409 31.18 9.95 3.75
CA ASN A 409 32.45 9.47 4.31
C ASN A 409 32.55 7.95 4.26
N PRO A 410 33.75 7.38 3.98
CA PRO A 410 33.97 5.95 4.08
C PRO A 410 33.58 5.43 5.46
N SER A 411 32.81 4.36 5.54
CA SER A 411 32.31 3.85 6.81
C SER A 411 32.61 2.37 6.99
N GLY A 412 33.18 2.02 8.14
CA GLY A 412 33.38 0.64 8.60
C GLY A 412 32.15 0.01 9.27
N ASN A 413 31.05 0.77 9.40
CA ASN A 413 29.85 0.30 10.08
C ASN A 413 29.05 -0.75 9.27
N TYR A 414 29.38 -0.87 8.02
CA TYR A 414 28.76 -1.82 7.12
C TYR A 414 29.79 -2.69 6.43
N ILE A 415 29.39 -3.90 6.10
CA ILE A 415 30.13 -4.80 5.22
C ILE A 415 29.27 -5.16 4.03
N VAL A 416 29.85 -5.08 2.87
CA VAL A 416 29.25 -5.53 1.63
C VAL A 416 30.14 -6.57 0.99
N ARG A 417 29.57 -7.70 0.57
CA ARG A 417 30.30 -8.76 -0.13
C ARG A 417 29.96 -8.72 -1.59
N LYS A 418 30.92 -9.01 -2.47
CA LYS A 418 30.71 -9.04 -3.93
C LYS A 418 29.48 -9.84 -4.35
N SER A 419 29.22 -10.97 -3.71
CA SER A 419 28.04 -11.80 -3.97
C SER A 419 26.71 -11.11 -3.68
N ASN A 420 26.74 -10.04 -2.86
CA ASN A 420 25.57 -9.26 -2.45
C ASN A 420 25.43 -7.95 -3.23
N VAL A 421 26.33 -7.69 -4.18
CA VAL A 421 26.31 -6.52 -5.07
C VAL A 421 25.78 -6.97 -6.42
N LYS A 422 24.50 -6.73 -6.67
CA LYS A 422 23.82 -7.03 -7.93
C LYS A 422 23.52 -5.73 -8.65
N VAL A 423 24.54 -5.15 -9.25
CA VAL A 423 24.42 -3.94 -10.05
C VAL A 423 24.54 -4.32 -11.52
N LYS A 424 23.67 -3.79 -12.32
CA LYS A 424 23.68 -3.97 -13.78
C LYS A 424 23.55 -2.60 -14.43
N ILE A 425 24.33 -2.37 -15.47
CA ILE A 425 24.07 -1.27 -16.38
C ILE A 425 23.03 -1.75 -17.37
N VAL A 426 21.90 -1.08 -17.41
CA VAL A 426 20.80 -1.33 -18.35
C VAL A 426 20.74 -0.23 -19.39
N ALA A 427 20.12 -0.54 -20.52
CA ALA A 427 19.95 0.46 -21.57
C ALA A 427 19.22 1.69 -21.03
N LYS A 428 19.71 2.84 -21.40
CA LYS A 428 19.04 4.10 -21.12
C LYS A 428 17.97 4.35 -22.14
N ARG A 429 16.76 4.60 -21.68
CA ARG A 429 15.66 4.98 -22.56
C ARG A 429 15.91 6.40 -23.08
N LEU A 430 15.87 6.55 -24.38
CA LEU A 430 15.78 7.84 -25.04
C LEU A 430 14.32 8.29 -25.06
N ILE A 431 14.10 9.58 -24.90
CA ILE A 431 12.77 10.19 -24.85
C ILE A 431 12.58 11.01 -26.12
N GLY A 432 11.53 10.74 -26.86
CA GLY A 432 11.18 11.41 -28.13
C GLY A 432 10.21 10.57 -28.89
N THR A 433 9.70 11.08 -30.00
CA THR A 433 8.79 10.38 -30.91
C THR A 433 9.33 10.45 -32.33
N PHE A 434 9.05 9.42 -33.12
CA PHE A 434 9.30 9.40 -34.55
C PHE A 434 8.00 9.14 -35.30
N GLU A 435 7.62 10.04 -36.19
CA GLU A 435 6.28 10.05 -36.83
C GLU A 435 6.32 10.00 -38.34
N ASP A 436 7.44 9.68 -38.99
CA ASP A 436 7.54 9.57 -40.43
C ASP A 436 7.21 8.18 -40.97
N ASP A 437 6.56 8.12 -42.09
CA ASP A 437 6.25 6.90 -42.84
C ASP A 437 7.32 6.55 -43.86
N PHE A 438 7.52 5.25 -44.06
CA PHE A 438 8.47 4.74 -45.05
C PHE A 438 7.75 4.29 -46.31
N THR A 439 8.18 4.81 -47.48
CA THR A 439 7.66 4.33 -48.73
C THR A 439 8.15 2.91 -49.03
N TYR A 440 7.22 2.03 -49.43
CA TYR A 440 7.55 0.65 -49.84
C TYR A 440 8.75 0.59 -50.79
N ASN A 441 9.75 -0.19 -50.43
CA ASN A 441 10.98 -0.39 -51.20
C ASN A 441 11.39 -1.86 -51.33
N GLY A 442 10.54 -2.77 -50.87
CA GLY A 442 10.80 -4.21 -50.88
C GLY A 442 11.57 -4.72 -49.66
N ASP A 443 11.99 -3.84 -48.78
CA ASP A 443 12.64 -4.15 -47.49
C ASP A 443 11.65 -4.04 -46.33
N ARG A 444 11.95 -4.72 -45.25
CA ARG A 444 11.22 -4.62 -43.99
C ARG A 444 11.96 -3.82 -42.94
N ALA A 445 13.13 -3.28 -43.25
CA ALA A 445 14.01 -2.55 -42.34
C ALA A 445 14.36 -1.20 -42.96
N PHE A 446 14.14 -0.15 -42.21
CA PHE A 446 14.38 1.22 -42.66
C PHE A 446 15.29 1.94 -41.66
N LYS A 447 16.15 2.79 -42.14
CA LYS A 447 17.07 3.58 -41.36
C LYS A 447 16.53 4.98 -41.15
N VAL A 448 16.59 5.42 -39.88
CA VAL A 448 16.33 6.80 -39.46
C VAL A 448 17.67 7.39 -39.02
N GLU A 449 18.18 8.32 -39.75
CA GLU A 449 19.48 8.97 -39.52
C GLU A 449 19.35 10.26 -38.71
N ASP A 450 18.20 10.90 -38.77
CA ASP A 450 17.90 12.08 -37.97
C ASP A 450 17.16 11.65 -36.70
N LEU A 451 17.87 11.74 -35.58
CA LEU A 451 17.37 11.40 -34.26
C LEU A 451 17.27 12.63 -33.36
N SER A 452 17.22 13.84 -33.95
CA SER A 452 17.18 15.10 -33.21
C SER A 452 15.98 15.28 -32.31
N GLU A 453 14.87 14.55 -32.56
CA GLU A 453 13.68 14.52 -31.72
C GLU A 453 13.87 13.65 -30.44
N PHE A 454 14.95 12.88 -30.36
CA PHE A 454 15.25 12.05 -29.20
C PHE A 454 16.26 12.71 -28.28
N GLU A 455 15.88 12.81 -27.02
CA GLU A 455 16.71 13.36 -25.94
C GLU A 455 17.13 12.29 -24.94
N GLY A 456 18.11 12.64 -24.11
CA GLY A 456 18.51 11.82 -22.97
C GLY A 456 19.75 10.97 -23.21
N VAL A 457 20.56 11.21 -24.23
CA VAL A 457 21.87 10.57 -24.37
C VAL A 457 22.76 10.84 -23.15
N ALA A 458 23.69 9.94 -22.87
CA ALA A 458 24.64 10.08 -21.79
C ALA A 458 25.69 11.16 -22.09
N GLU A 459 26.25 11.74 -21.03
CA GLU A 459 27.34 12.73 -21.15
C GLU A 459 28.53 12.12 -21.90
N GLY A 460 28.91 12.74 -23.01
CA GLY A 460 30.02 12.31 -23.87
C GLY A 460 29.60 11.44 -25.07
N ASP A 461 28.34 11.10 -25.21
CA ASP A 461 27.77 10.51 -26.42
C ASP A 461 27.03 11.62 -27.22
N ASP A 462 27.10 11.57 -28.56
CA ASP A 462 26.34 12.46 -29.44
C ASP A 462 25.25 11.64 -30.14
N ILE A 463 23.99 12.06 -30.05
CA ILE A 463 22.87 11.39 -30.72
C ILE A 463 23.08 11.30 -32.23
N MET A 464 23.80 12.26 -32.81
CA MET A 464 24.08 12.32 -34.24
C MET A 464 25.06 11.26 -34.74
N ASP A 465 25.76 10.56 -33.82
CA ASP A 465 26.65 9.42 -34.14
C ASP A 465 25.82 8.11 -34.36
N PHE A 466 24.55 8.15 -34.13
CA PHE A 466 23.69 6.97 -34.14
C PHE A 466 22.62 7.04 -35.24
N GLU A 467 22.09 5.88 -35.59
CA GLU A 467 20.92 5.70 -36.45
C GLU A 467 19.98 4.68 -35.79
N LEU A 468 18.70 4.85 -35.99
CA LEU A 468 17.68 3.90 -35.61
C LEU A 468 17.30 3.05 -36.83
N VAL A 469 17.28 1.75 -36.71
CA VAL A 469 16.74 0.85 -37.71
C VAL A 469 15.40 0.33 -37.24
N VAL A 470 14.37 0.70 -37.97
CA VAL A 470 12.99 0.29 -37.68
C VAL A 470 12.66 -0.95 -38.49
N PHE A 471 12.16 -1.99 -37.85
CA PHE A 471 11.82 -3.27 -38.46
C PHE A 471 10.33 -3.50 -38.40
N PHE A 472 9.76 -3.83 -39.56
CA PHE A 472 8.37 -4.24 -39.65
C PHE A 472 8.23 -5.77 -39.68
N LYS A 473 7.03 -6.29 -39.43
CA LYS A 473 6.77 -7.74 -39.43
C LYS A 473 7.07 -8.38 -40.79
N ASP A 474 6.70 -7.69 -41.86
CA ASP A 474 7.03 -8.05 -43.25
C ASP A 474 7.35 -6.78 -44.03
N LYS A 475 7.61 -6.92 -45.34
CA LYS A 475 8.02 -5.82 -46.21
C LYS A 475 6.87 -5.04 -46.83
N ASN A 476 5.62 -5.42 -46.60
CA ASN A 476 4.47 -4.90 -47.29
C ASN A 476 3.95 -3.60 -46.67
N ALA A 477 3.32 -2.77 -47.48
CA ALA A 477 2.61 -1.60 -47.01
C ALA A 477 1.49 -1.98 -46.03
N GLY A 478 1.35 -1.18 -44.98
CA GLY A 478 0.47 -1.48 -43.85
C GLY A 478 0.98 -2.55 -42.88
N SER A 479 2.24 -3.02 -43.06
CA SER A 479 2.85 -3.95 -42.14
C SER A 479 3.03 -3.28 -40.79
N GLU A 480 2.71 -4.03 -39.72
CA GLU A 480 2.88 -3.55 -38.34
C GLU A 480 4.36 -3.51 -37.93
N LEU A 481 4.66 -2.53 -37.14
CA LEU A 481 5.97 -2.40 -36.47
C LEU A 481 6.29 -3.64 -35.65
N SER A 482 7.51 -4.14 -35.75
CA SER A 482 7.95 -5.37 -35.05
C SER A 482 8.93 -5.07 -33.92
N TYR A 483 10.00 -4.40 -34.22
CA TYR A 483 10.99 -3.92 -33.26
C TYR A 483 11.83 -2.83 -33.89
N CYS A 484 12.61 -2.12 -33.06
CA CYS A 484 13.61 -1.19 -33.53
C CYS A 484 15.00 -1.60 -33.01
N ARG A 485 16.04 -1.18 -33.68
CA ARG A 485 17.43 -1.39 -33.31
C ARG A 485 18.18 -0.08 -33.40
N PHE A 486 18.75 0.32 -32.25
CA PHE A 486 19.64 1.46 -32.18
C PHE A 486 21.07 1.02 -32.48
N GLN A 487 21.76 1.70 -33.36
CA GLN A 487 23.13 1.35 -33.77
C GLN A 487 23.95 2.60 -34.12
N LYS A 488 25.28 2.48 -34.13
CA LYS A 488 26.13 3.56 -34.64
C LYS A 488 26.01 3.66 -36.17
N LYS A 489 26.05 4.87 -36.68
CA LYS A 489 26.00 5.12 -38.11
C LYS A 489 27.06 4.31 -38.86
N GLY A 490 26.60 3.58 -39.88
CA GLY A 490 27.46 2.70 -40.68
C GLY A 490 27.80 1.35 -40.08
N GLU A 491 27.38 1.05 -38.86
CA GLU A 491 27.51 -0.26 -38.23
C GLU A 491 26.21 -1.07 -38.41
N SER A 492 26.34 -2.40 -38.31
CA SER A 492 25.17 -3.31 -38.36
C SER A 492 24.95 -4.01 -37.03
N ILE A 493 25.61 -3.55 -35.98
CA ILE A 493 25.57 -4.13 -34.64
C ILE A 493 24.72 -3.23 -33.75
N GLU A 494 23.79 -3.85 -33.01
CA GLU A 494 22.97 -3.17 -32.02
C GLU A 494 23.85 -2.49 -30.94
N TYR A 495 23.64 -1.20 -30.74
CA TYR A 495 24.25 -0.45 -29.66
C TYR A 495 23.35 -0.54 -28.42
N LYS A 496 23.66 -1.49 -27.57
CA LYS A 496 22.78 -1.93 -26.47
C LYS A 496 22.64 -0.94 -25.32
N ASN A 497 23.38 0.18 -25.36
CA ASN A 497 23.38 1.16 -24.27
C ASN A 497 22.16 2.06 -24.28
N TYR A 498 21.43 2.09 -25.39
CA TYR A 498 20.18 2.85 -25.51
C TYR A 498 19.04 1.99 -25.99
N ILE A 499 17.84 2.38 -25.61
CA ILE A 499 16.59 1.81 -26.06
C ILE A 499 15.59 2.91 -26.37
N ILE A 500 14.82 2.69 -27.42
CA ILE A 500 13.65 3.50 -27.78
C ILE A 500 12.46 2.57 -27.71
N ASP A 501 11.40 2.97 -27.04
CA ASP A 501 10.19 2.15 -26.95
C ASP A 501 9.44 2.16 -28.28
N LEU A 502 8.87 1.02 -28.63
CA LEU A 502 8.07 0.92 -29.87
C LEU A 502 6.84 1.82 -29.86
N GLU A 503 6.35 2.17 -28.67
CA GLU A 503 5.23 3.11 -28.50
C GLU A 503 5.58 4.54 -28.90
N ASP A 504 6.86 4.87 -28.95
CA ASP A 504 7.37 6.18 -29.35
C ASP A 504 7.62 6.26 -30.89
N ILE A 505 7.41 5.14 -31.61
CA ILE A 505 7.61 5.05 -33.07
C ILE A 505 6.25 4.93 -33.75
N HIS A 506 5.79 6.00 -34.33
CA HIS A 506 4.55 6.08 -35.10
C HIS A 506 4.87 6.08 -36.60
N SER A 507 5.09 4.89 -37.12
CA SER A 507 5.57 4.73 -38.50
C SER A 507 4.91 3.54 -39.16
N SER A 508 4.68 3.66 -40.42
CA SER A 508 4.16 2.60 -41.28
C SER A 508 4.93 2.49 -42.57
N ILE A 509 4.79 1.37 -43.25
CA ILE A 509 5.18 1.26 -44.64
C ILE A 509 4.00 1.73 -45.47
N VAL A 510 4.13 2.89 -46.13
CA VAL A 510 3.10 3.39 -47.02
C VAL A 510 3.30 2.86 -48.44
N PRO A 511 2.24 2.67 -49.17
CA PRO A 511 2.32 2.23 -50.57
C PRO A 511 3.17 3.14 -51.43
N LYS A 512 3.93 2.55 -52.35
CA LYS A 512 4.73 3.28 -53.32
C LYS A 512 3.87 3.70 -54.53
N LYS A 513 4.08 4.92 -54.97
CA LYS A 513 3.38 5.43 -56.17
C LYS A 513 3.83 4.68 -57.42
N LEU A 514 2.87 4.17 -58.18
CA LEU A 514 3.03 3.70 -59.54
C LEU A 514 2.58 4.76 -60.53
N THR A 515 3.33 4.90 -61.61
CA THR A 515 2.97 5.75 -62.74
C THR A 515 3.10 4.99 -64.06
N ALA A 516 2.28 5.30 -65.04
CA ALA A 516 2.44 4.73 -66.35
C ALA A 516 3.43 5.54 -67.19
N LYS A 517 4.33 4.87 -67.86
CA LYS A 517 5.29 5.52 -68.79
C LYS A 517 4.58 6.20 -70.00
N THR A 518 3.47 5.66 -70.38
CA THR A 518 2.65 6.15 -71.46
C THR A 518 1.15 5.93 -71.17
N ILE A 519 0.25 6.59 -71.87
CA ILE A 519 -1.18 6.32 -71.75
C ILE A 519 -1.45 4.85 -72.06
N PRO A 520 -2.06 4.10 -71.17
CA PRO A 520 -2.39 2.70 -71.31
C PRO A 520 -3.29 2.50 -72.56
N THR A 521 -2.92 1.57 -73.40
CA THR A 521 -3.69 1.33 -74.62
C THR A 521 -3.82 -0.17 -74.83
N LYS A 522 -5.02 -0.63 -75.12
CA LYS A 522 -5.28 -1.98 -75.61
C LYS A 522 -6.02 -1.98 -76.91
N VAL A 523 -5.87 -3.05 -77.65
CA VAL A 523 -6.73 -3.33 -78.86
C VAL A 523 -8.06 -3.90 -78.34
N TYR A 524 -9.17 -3.49 -78.83
CA TYR A 524 -10.50 -3.99 -78.51
C TYR A 524 -10.52 -5.53 -78.42
N ASN A 525 -10.98 -6.04 -77.34
CA ASN A 525 -11.07 -7.47 -77.11
C ASN A 525 -12.37 -7.92 -76.45
N GLY A 526 -13.38 -7.07 -76.37
CA GLY A 526 -14.68 -7.32 -75.75
C GLY A 526 -14.67 -7.31 -74.25
N THR A 527 -13.73 -6.59 -73.66
CA THR A 527 -13.70 -6.35 -72.18
C THR A 527 -13.47 -4.87 -71.93
N ASP A 528 -13.95 -4.38 -70.81
CA ASP A 528 -13.78 -3.02 -70.36
C ASP A 528 -12.45 -2.80 -69.62
N ILE A 529 -11.61 -3.84 -69.49
CA ILE A 529 -10.36 -3.81 -68.70
C ILE A 529 -9.17 -3.57 -69.69
N VAL A 530 -8.36 -2.54 -69.34
CA VAL A 530 -7.05 -2.30 -69.96
C VAL A 530 -5.96 -2.69 -68.94
N GLU A 531 -5.07 -3.58 -69.25
CA GLU A 531 -4.00 -4.06 -68.36
C GLU A 531 -2.66 -3.48 -68.81
N LEU A 532 -1.87 -3.05 -67.77
CA LEU A 532 -0.46 -2.67 -67.94
C LEU A 532 0.41 -3.68 -67.26
N LEU A 533 1.47 -4.08 -67.89
CA LEU A 533 2.49 -4.95 -67.36
C LEU A 533 3.64 -4.13 -66.77
N ASP A 534 4.56 -4.81 -66.11
CA ASP A 534 5.72 -4.22 -65.39
C ASP A 534 6.59 -3.31 -66.28
N ASP A 535 6.82 -3.65 -67.52
CA ASP A 535 7.63 -2.88 -68.45
C ASP A 535 7.02 -1.53 -68.85
N GLN A 536 5.73 -1.40 -68.63
CA GLN A 536 4.94 -0.16 -68.92
C GLN A 536 4.76 0.72 -67.68
N LEU A 537 5.19 0.28 -66.50
CA LEU A 537 5.04 0.98 -65.23
C LEU A 537 6.37 1.55 -64.73
N GLU A 538 6.30 2.68 -64.03
CA GLU A 538 7.39 3.25 -63.23
C GLU A 538 7.04 3.17 -61.76
N GLY A 539 8.08 3.13 -60.85
CA GLY A 539 7.92 3.04 -59.42
C GLY A 539 8.01 1.64 -58.89
N LEU A 540 8.21 0.63 -59.70
CA LEU A 540 8.35 -0.75 -59.29
C LEU A 540 9.56 -0.99 -58.40
N VAL A 541 9.47 -1.95 -57.49
CA VAL A 541 10.51 -2.36 -56.55
C VAL A 541 11.01 -3.76 -56.91
N GLY A 542 12.31 -3.85 -57.20
CA GLY A 542 12.99 -5.13 -57.40
C GLY A 542 12.38 -5.95 -58.56
N SER A 543 11.89 -7.13 -58.23
CA SER A 543 11.26 -8.05 -59.20
C SER A 543 9.73 -8.12 -59.05
N ASP A 544 9.13 -7.12 -58.43
CA ASP A 544 7.69 -7.05 -58.29
C ASP A 544 7.07 -6.94 -59.73
N ASN A 545 6.06 -7.73 -59.92
CA ASN A 545 5.40 -7.82 -61.24
C ASN A 545 3.91 -7.58 -61.06
N PRO A 546 3.48 -6.33 -61.01
CA PRO A 546 2.06 -5.97 -60.94
C PRO A 546 1.43 -5.98 -62.35
N ILE A 547 0.18 -6.30 -62.34
CA ILE A 547 -0.72 -5.95 -63.42
C ILE A 547 -1.64 -4.85 -62.93
N LEU A 548 -1.60 -3.71 -63.57
CA LEU A 548 -2.57 -2.65 -63.34
C LEU A 548 -3.75 -2.85 -64.27
N SER A 549 -4.89 -3.14 -63.73
CA SER A 549 -6.14 -3.24 -64.50
C SER A 549 -6.92 -1.92 -64.38
N ILE A 550 -7.12 -1.25 -65.51
CA ILE A 550 -7.93 -0.06 -65.56
C ILE A 550 -9.29 -0.48 -66.14
N THR A 551 -10.33 -0.15 -65.41
CA THR A 551 -11.72 -0.35 -65.87
C THR A 551 -12.21 0.89 -66.65
N MET A 552 -12.74 0.69 -67.79
CA MET A 552 -13.33 1.72 -68.63
C MET A 552 -14.85 1.72 -68.44
N THR A 553 -15.51 2.81 -68.74
CA THR A 553 -16.99 2.93 -68.72
C THR A 553 -17.73 1.95 -69.62
N GLY A 554 -16.99 1.26 -70.45
CA GLY A 554 -17.49 0.21 -71.34
C GLY A 554 -16.36 -0.48 -72.07
N GLU A 555 -16.72 -1.51 -72.88
CA GLU A 555 -15.77 -2.30 -73.65
C GLU A 555 -15.42 -1.68 -75.01
N ASP A 556 -16.16 -0.64 -75.43
CA ASP A 556 -16.11 -0.07 -76.78
C ASP A 556 -14.95 0.95 -76.99
N VAL A 557 -14.49 1.11 -78.19
CA VAL A 557 -13.53 2.16 -78.52
C VAL A 557 -14.15 3.53 -78.26
N GLY A 558 -13.43 4.35 -77.46
CA GLY A 558 -13.91 5.66 -77.06
C GLY A 558 -14.57 5.64 -75.64
N SER A 559 -14.63 4.49 -74.97
CA SER A 559 -15.01 4.44 -73.57
C SER A 559 -13.99 5.22 -72.72
N GLU A 560 -14.47 5.85 -71.64
CA GLU A 560 -13.69 6.69 -70.79
C GLU A 560 -13.16 5.87 -69.55
N TYR A 561 -12.19 6.41 -68.87
CA TYR A 561 -11.71 5.82 -67.59
C TYR A 561 -12.81 5.82 -66.51
N GLU A 562 -12.96 4.71 -65.81
CA GLU A 562 -13.92 4.57 -64.74
C GLU A 562 -13.19 4.35 -63.39
N SER A 563 -12.30 3.36 -63.33
CA SER A 563 -11.58 3.00 -62.14
C SER A 563 -10.31 2.19 -62.47
N HIS A 564 -9.48 1.94 -61.42
CA HIS A 564 -8.33 1.07 -61.57
C HIS A 564 -8.18 0.10 -60.43
N VAL A 565 -7.54 -1.02 -60.62
CA VAL A 565 -7.18 -2.03 -59.65
C VAL A 565 -5.77 -2.52 -59.90
N VAL A 566 -4.92 -2.46 -58.86
CA VAL A 566 -3.59 -3.05 -58.92
C VAL A 566 -3.65 -4.50 -58.46
N LYS A 567 -3.22 -5.44 -59.28
CA LYS A 567 -3.11 -6.87 -58.96
C LYS A 567 -1.69 -7.34 -59.18
N PHE A 568 -1.28 -8.32 -58.40
CA PHE A 568 0.05 -8.92 -58.53
C PHE A 568 -0.04 -10.38 -59.01
N VAL A 569 0.82 -10.73 -59.91
CA VAL A 569 0.95 -12.10 -60.43
C VAL A 569 1.99 -12.87 -59.58
N SER A 570 3.00 -12.17 -59.08
CA SER A 570 4.03 -12.73 -58.17
C SER A 570 4.80 -11.64 -57.43
N GLY A 571 5.31 -11.95 -56.24
CA GLY A 571 6.32 -11.18 -55.53
C GLY A 571 5.86 -10.17 -54.49
N ALA A 572 4.78 -9.44 -54.70
CA ALA A 572 4.28 -8.40 -53.78
C ALA A 572 2.74 -8.35 -53.76
N LEU A 573 2.21 -7.75 -52.67
CA LEU A 573 0.77 -7.50 -52.55
C LEU A 573 0.37 -6.24 -53.31
N ALA A 574 -0.84 -6.20 -53.81
CA ALA A 574 -1.42 -5.02 -54.48
C ALA A 574 -1.39 -3.77 -53.60
N SER A 575 -1.56 -3.97 -52.28
CA SER A 575 -1.52 -2.91 -51.25
C SER A 575 -0.18 -2.21 -51.13
N ASN A 576 0.91 -2.76 -51.70
CA ASN A 576 2.23 -2.15 -51.68
C ASN A 576 2.39 -0.95 -52.60
N TYR A 577 1.40 -0.76 -53.48
CA TYR A 577 1.44 0.28 -54.47
C TYR A 577 0.11 1.02 -54.52
N TYR A 578 0.17 2.25 -54.95
CA TYR A 578 -1.03 3.04 -55.29
C TYR A 578 -0.79 3.81 -56.57
N VAL A 579 -1.88 4.12 -57.25
CA VAL A 579 -1.88 5.01 -58.37
C VAL A 579 -2.50 6.32 -57.90
N ALA A 580 -1.82 7.41 -58.16
CA ALA A 580 -2.35 8.70 -57.73
C ALA A 580 -3.48 9.16 -58.67
N ASP A 581 -4.52 9.73 -58.07
CA ASP A 581 -5.69 10.24 -58.80
C ASP A 581 -5.37 11.39 -59.77
N ASP A 582 -4.19 11.99 -59.65
CA ASP A 582 -3.68 13.07 -60.48
C ASP A 582 -2.70 12.59 -61.60
N ASP A 583 -2.47 11.29 -61.76
CA ASP A 583 -1.57 10.77 -62.79
C ASP A 583 -2.23 10.87 -64.17
N PRO A 584 -1.77 11.79 -65.00
CA PRO A 584 -2.42 12.07 -66.28
C PRO A 584 -2.36 10.90 -67.27
N ASN A 585 -1.42 9.98 -67.08
CA ASN A 585 -1.33 8.80 -67.95
C ASN A 585 -2.23 7.67 -67.52
N MET A 586 -2.48 7.55 -66.17
CA MET A 586 -3.28 6.47 -65.62
C MET A 586 -4.78 6.70 -65.71
N LEU A 587 -5.22 7.98 -65.71
CA LEU A 587 -6.61 8.37 -65.80
C LEU A 587 -7.10 8.47 -67.23
N GLN A 588 -6.28 8.11 -68.23
CA GLN A 588 -6.56 8.15 -69.59
C GLN A 588 -6.18 6.85 -70.29
N ALA A 589 -7.01 5.85 -70.18
CA ALA A 589 -6.76 4.63 -70.97
C ALA A 589 -7.50 4.67 -72.27
N ASN A 590 -6.95 3.99 -73.25
CA ASN A 590 -7.56 3.95 -74.60
C ASN A 590 -7.85 2.52 -75.03
N ILE A 591 -9.01 2.32 -75.55
CA ILE A 591 -9.35 1.12 -76.32
C ILE A 591 -9.28 1.48 -77.85
N THR A 592 -8.32 0.86 -78.45
CA THR A 592 -8.12 1.07 -79.91
C THR A 592 -8.85 0.04 -80.74
N LYS A 593 -9.17 0.41 -81.97
CA LYS A 593 -9.87 -0.50 -82.86
C LYS A 593 -9.09 -1.77 -83.15
N LYS A 594 -9.77 -2.90 -83.03
CA LYS A 594 -9.23 -4.16 -83.51
C LYS A 594 -9.22 -4.21 -85.02
N VAL A 595 -8.06 -4.44 -85.56
CA VAL A 595 -7.93 -4.55 -87.06
C VAL A 595 -8.34 -5.95 -87.44
N LEU A 596 -9.37 -5.99 -88.30
CA LEU A 596 -9.79 -7.22 -88.98
C LEU A 596 -9.25 -7.24 -90.43
N LYS A 597 -8.75 -8.36 -90.81
CA LYS A 597 -8.36 -8.54 -92.25
C LYS A 597 -9.56 -9.00 -93.00
N PHE A 598 -9.89 -8.28 -94.10
CA PHE A 598 -11.00 -8.63 -94.98
C PHE A 598 -10.74 -10.02 -95.54
N PRO A 599 -11.70 -10.96 -95.45
CA PRO A 599 -11.46 -12.35 -95.88
C PRO A 599 -11.46 -12.53 -97.35
N SER A 600 -10.94 -13.62 -97.86
CA SER A 600 -11.22 -14.06 -99.23
C SER A 600 -12.64 -14.64 -99.29
N LEU A 601 -13.41 -14.18 -100.25
CA LEU A 601 -14.83 -14.46 -100.33
C LEU A 601 -15.20 -15.13 -101.65
N LYS A 602 -16.15 -16.07 -101.63
CA LYS A 602 -16.88 -16.55 -102.76
C LYS A 602 -18.26 -15.94 -102.75
N VAL A 603 -18.56 -15.17 -103.73
CA VAL A 603 -19.86 -14.44 -103.85
C VAL A 603 -20.61 -14.94 -105.05
N THR A 604 -21.92 -15.03 -104.99
CA THR A 604 -22.74 -15.37 -106.14
C THR A 604 -22.79 -14.24 -107.18
N ALA A 605 -22.88 -14.57 -108.46
CA ALA A 605 -22.95 -13.61 -109.52
C ALA A 605 -24.01 -12.54 -109.20
N ARG A 606 -23.64 -11.26 -109.40
CA ARG A 606 -24.50 -10.11 -109.19
C ARG A 606 -24.86 -9.42 -110.49
N HIS A 607 -25.91 -8.67 -110.47
CA HIS A 607 -26.30 -7.79 -111.53
C HIS A 607 -25.26 -6.66 -111.69
N ASP A 608 -24.88 -6.32 -112.90
CA ASP A 608 -23.85 -5.31 -113.26
C ASP A 608 -24.04 -3.91 -112.66
N SER A 609 -25.20 -3.61 -112.10
CA SER A 609 -25.50 -2.31 -111.49
C SER A 609 -25.15 -2.15 -110.04
N GLN A 610 -24.75 -3.24 -109.35
CA GLN A 610 -24.36 -3.20 -107.93
C GLN A 610 -22.83 -3.23 -107.75
N ARG A 611 -22.25 -2.13 -107.19
CA ARG A 611 -20.80 -1.99 -107.02
C ARG A 611 -20.37 -2.21 -105.60
N TYR A 612 -21.26 -2.60 -104.72
CA TYR A 612 -21.01 -2.82 -103.32
C TYR A 612 -21.68 -4.11 -102.77
N MET A 613 -21.18 -4.62 -101.67
CA MET A 613 -21.78 -5.69 -100.92
C MET A 613 -21.62 -5.46 -99.41
N TYR A 614 -22.53 -6.03 -98.61
CA TYR A 614 -22.37 -6.09 -97.17
C TYR A 614 -21.82 -7.46 -96.82
N VAL A 615 -20.74 -7.44 -96.05
CA VAL A 615 -20.09 -8.65 -95.57
C VAL A 615 -20.23 -8.65 -94.03
N HIS A 616 -20.77 -9.71 -93.48
CA HIS A 616 -20.94 -9.88 -92.08
C HIS A 616 -19.75 -10.71 -91.54
N LEU A 617 -18.84 -10.08 -90.83
CA LEU A 617 -17.70 -10.70 -90.26
C LEU A 617 -18.09 -11.14 -88.85
N GLY A 618 -18.28 -12.43 -88.62
CA GLY A 618 -18.69 -13.05 -87.38
C GLY A 618 -17.80 -14.21 -86.95
N LYS A 619 -18.30 -15.05 -86.04
CA LYS A 619 -17.59 -16.19 -85.45
C LYS A 619 -17.27 -17.32 -86.43
N ALA A 620 -17.87 -17.31 -87.65
CA ALA A 620 -17.71 -18.39 -88.59
C ALA A 620 -16.26 -18.52 -89.12
N ASN A 621 -15.82 -19.75 -89.31
CA ASN A 621 -14.53 -20.08 -89.90
C ASN A 621 -14.47 -19.63 -91.34
N LEU A 622 -13.98 -18.44 -91.53
CA LEU A 622 -13.65 -17.97 -92.91
C LEU A 622 -12.21 -18.44 -93.16
N GLU A 623 -12.06 -19.09 -94.30
CA GLU A 623 -10.76 -19.59 -94.72
C GLU A 623 -9.78 -18.41 -94.90
N GLY A 624 -8.64 -18.41 -94.22
CA GLY A 624 -7.62 -17.35 -94.24
C GLY A 624 -7.79 -16.20 -93.29
N TRP A 625 -8.61 -16.32 -92.24
CA TRP A 625 -8.82 -15.25 -91.23
C TRP A 625 -7.89 -15.39 -90.05
N ASP A 626 -6.89 -14.52 -89.97
CA ASP A 626 -5.93 -14.48 -88.84
C ASP A 626 -6.45 -13.71 -87.65
N ASN A 627 -7.43 -12.77 -87.90
CA ASN A 627 -8.02 -11.93 -86.89
C ASN A 627 -9.54 -12.02 -86.90
N LYS A 628 -10.13 -12.74 -85.95
CA LYS A 628 -11.59 -12.88 -85.79
C LYS A 628 -12.16 -11.74 -84.93
N PRO A 629 -13.44 -11.39 -85.12
CA PRO A 629 -14.17 -10.56 -84.21
C PRO A 629 -14.10 -11.14 -82.76
N VAL A 630 -14.35 -10.32 -81.77
CA VAL A 630 -14.36 -10.71 -80.39
C VAL A 630 -15.67 -11.41 -80.04
N GLY A 631 -15.61 -12.54 -79.39
CA GLY A 631 -16.79 -13.25 -78.88
C GLY A 631 -17.82 -13.54 -80.03
N ASP A 632 -19.02 -13.07 -79.84
CA ASP A 632 -20.12 -13.22 -80.75
C ASP A 632 -20.36 -11.97 -81.59
N ASP A 633 -19.40 -11.01 -81.62
CA ASP A 633 -19.51 -9.81 -82.43
C ASP A 633 -19.65 -10.14 -83.90
N VAL A 634 -20.58 -9.47 -84.59
CA VAL A 634 -20.75 -9.51 -85.99
C VAL A 634 -20.53 -8.09 -86.59
N VAL A 635 -19.46 -7.96 -87.37
CA VAL A 635 -19.10 -6.68 -87.97
C VAL A 635 -19.62 -6.66 -89.41
N LYS A 636 -20.63 -5.85 -89.66
CA LYS A 636 -21.13 -5.65 -91.00
C LYS A 636 -20.31 -4.58 -91.69
N VAL A 637 -19.68 -4.94 -92.76
CA VAL A 637 -18.91 -4.00 -93.59
C VAL A 637 -19.51 -3.86 -94.98
N LYS A 638 -19.50 -2.65 -95.43
CA LYS A 638 -19.86 -2.37 -96.80
C LYS A 638 -18.60 -2.29 -97.64
N TYR A 639 -18.38 -3.29 -98.45
CA TYR A 639 -17.26 -3.31 -99.40
C TYR A 639 -17.71 -2.76 -100.69
N GLU A 640 -17.01 -1.80 -101.31
CA GLU A 640 -17.25 -1.16 -102.57
C GLU A 640 -16.06 -1.32 -103.50
N ASN A 641 -16.32 -1.61 -104.80
CA ASN A 641 -15.29 -1.62 -105.78
C ASN A 641 -15.91 -1.31 -107.13
N ASN A 642 -15.61 -0.12 -107.60
CA ASN A 642 -16.16 0.41 -108.88
C ASN A 642 -15.35 -0.01 -110.14
N SER A 643 -14.19 -0.62 -109.90
CA SER A 643 -13.21 -0.93 -110.97
C SER A 643 -13.27 -2.37 -111.47
N VAL A 644 -14.07 -3.23 -110.81
CA VAL A 644 -14.10 -4.65 -111.18
C VAL A 644 -15.45 -5.12 -111.69
N SER A 645 -15.43 -6.18 -112.46
CA SER A 645 -16.66 -6.82 -112.91
C SER A 645 -17.11 -7.88 -111.92
N TRP A 646 -18.38 -7.85 -111.51
CA TRP A 646 -19.04 -8.80 -110.65
C TRP A 646 -19.69 -9.98 -111.46
N ALA A 647 -19.19 -10.23 -112.68
CA ALA A 647 -19.66 -11.35 -113.53
C ALA A 647 -19.17 -12.70 -112.96
N ALA A 648 -19.98 -13.74 -113.06
CA ALA A 648 -19.65 -15.11 -112.66
C ALA A 648 -18.35 -15.61 -113.34
N GLY A 649 -17.46 -16.22 -112.63
CA GLY A 649 -16.16 -16.69 -113.04
C GLY A 649 -15.00 -15.72 -112.80
N ASN A 650 -15.27 -14.48 -112.46
CA ASN A 650 -14.24 -13.53 -112.17
C ASN A 650 -13.66 -13.75 -110.72
N SER A 651 -12.38 -13.60 -110.57
CA SER A 651 -11.68 -13.58 -109.30
C SER A 651 -10.68 -12.44 -109.31
N PHE A 652 -10.75 -11.60 -108.30
CA PHE A 652 -9.87 -10.42 -108.13
C PHE A 652 -9.36 -10.26 -106.73
N ILE A 653 -8.28 -9.56 -106.57
CA ILE A 653 -7.76 -9.18 -105.27
C ILE A 653 -8.62 -8.09 -104.67
N ALA A 654 -9.12 -8.23 -103.45
CA ALA A 654 -10.07 -7.31 -102.85
C ALA A 654 -9.54 -5.87 -102.75
N SER A 655 -8.24 -5.67 -102.59
CA SER A 655 -7.60 -4.35 -102.61
C SER A 655 -7.28 -3.80 -103.97
N SER A 656 -7.59 -4.51 -105.06
CA SER A 656 -7.30 -4.06 -106.43
C SER A 656 -8.25 -2.92 -106.91
N GLY A 657 -7.68 -1.97 -107.63
CA GLY A 657 -8.42 -0.83 -108.15
C GLY A 657 -8.99 0.09 -107.07
N SER A 658 -10.27 0.34 -107.09
CA SER A 658 -10.95 1.16 -106.05
C SER A 658 -11.65 0.37 -104.96
N GLY A 659 -11.15 -0.84 -104.63
CA GLY A 659 -11.71 -1.66 -103.57
C GLY A 659 -11.52 -1.02 -102.21
N THR A 660 -12.58 -0.63 -101.54
CA THR A 660 -12.59 0.08 -100.31
C THR A 660 -13.67 -0.45 -99.33
N ILE A 661 -13.45 -0.30 -98.06
CA ILE A 661 -14.49 -0.42 -97.02
C ILE A 661 -15.07 0.98 -96.84
N SER A 662 -16.34 1.16 -97.06
CA SER A 662 -17.01 2.46 -97.00
C SER A 662 -17.91 2.61 -95.75
N GLU A 663 -18.25 1.49 -95.07
CA GLU A 663 -19.07 1.47 -93.87
C GLU A 663 -18.68 0.28 -93.00
N ILE A 664 -18.56 0.49 -91.75
CA ILE A 664 -18.31 -0.51 -90.74
C ILE A 664 -19.39 -0.35 -89.66
N SER A 665 -20.16 -1.41 -89.36
CA SER A 665 -21.32 -1.33 -88.46
C SER A 665 -20.96 -1.32 -86.98
N ASN A 666 -19.75 -1.68 -86.64
CA ASN A 666 -19.25 -1.68 -85.20
C ASN A 666 -17.99 -0.83 -85.12
N GLY A 667 -18.05 0.25 -84.34
CA GLY A 667 -17.00 1.24 -84.18
C GLY A 667 -15.71 0.70 -83.56
N ASN A 668 -15.76 -0.46 -82.89
CA ASN A 668 -14.63 -1.12 -82.25
C ASN A 668 -13.65 -1.80 -83.21
N TYR A 669 -14.01 -1.81 -84.50
CA TYR A 669 -13.20 -2.48 -85.47
C TYR A 669 -12.75 -1.51 -86.59
N ASP A 670 -11.57 -1.81 -87.09
CA ASP A 670 -11.08 -1.31 -88.38
C ASP A 670 -10.92 -2.50 -89.33
N VAL A 671 -11.26 -2.35 -90.54
CA VAL A 671 -11.18 -3.46 -91.51
C VAL A 671 -10.23 -3.11 -92.62
N GLN A 672 -9.13 -3.81 -92.70
CA GLN A 672 -8.11 -3.66 -93.73
C GLN A 672 -8.24 -4.72 -94.78
N ILE A 673 -8.04 -4.34 -96.02
CA ILE A 673 -8.09 -5.25 -97.14
C ILE A 673 -6.67 -5.72 -97.45
N PRO A 674 -6.25 -6.94 -97.04
CA PRO A 674 -4.95 -7.47 -97.41
C PRO A 674 -4.83 -7.71 -98.92
N ASN A 675 -3.64 -7.52 -99.46
CA ASN A 675 -3.33 -7.83 -100.84
C ASN A 675 -3.52 -9.32 -101.17
N THR A 676 -3.65 -10.16 -100.23
CA THR A 676 -3.92 -11.62 -100.40
C THR A 676 -5.39 -11.95 -100.40
N SER A 677 -6.27 -11.06 -99.95
CA SER A 677 -7.72 -11.29 -99.94
C SER A 677 -8.32 -11.25 -101.35
N ARG A 678 -8.99 -12.28 -101.75
CA ARG A 678 -9.56 -12.46 -103.06
C ARG A 678 -11.08 -12.56 -102.94
N ILE A 679 -11.74 -11.94 -103.91
CA ILE A 679 -13.17 -12.10 -104.09
C ILE A 679 -13.35 -12.93 -105.43
N THR A 680 -13.99 -14.05 -105.25
CA THR A 680 -14.33 -14.92 -106.42
C THR A 680 -15.83 -14.92 -106.63
N VAL A 681 -16.23 -14.50 -107.75
CA VAL A 681 -17.65 -14.50 -108.17
C VAL A 681 -18.03 -15.84 -108.75
N ILE A 682 -18.89 -16.56 -108.06
CA ILE A 682 -19.35 -17.90 -108.49
C ILE A 682 -20.69 -17.81 -109.17
N PRO A 683 -21.03 -18.74 -110.10
CA PRO A 683 -22.34 -18.75 -110.73
C PRO A 683 -23.46 -18.92 -109.69
N GLN A 684 -24.56 -18.21 -109.94
CA GLN A 684 -25.77 -18.44 -109.14
C GLN A 684 -26.28 -19.84 -109.50
N SER A 685 -26.35 -20.75 -108.53
CA SER A 685 -27.00 -22.02 -108.70
C SER A 685 -28.48 -21.75 -109.05
N THR A 686 -28.93 -22.20 -110.19
CA THR A 686 -30.33 -22.14 -110.53
C THR A 686 -31.13 -23.10 -109.70
N PRO A 687 -32.00 -22.67 -108.81
CA PRO A 687 -32.99 -23.53 -108.18
C PRO A 687 -34.04 -23.84 -109.26
N GLY A 688 -34.34 -25.11 -109.52
CA GLY A 688 -35.50 -25.49 -110.27
C GLY A 688 -36.80 -24.93 -109.71
N GLY A 689 -37.47 -24.15 -110.52
CA GLY A 689 -38.87 -23.81 -110.49
C GLY A 689 -39.49 -23.26 -109.26
N GLY A 690 -40.02 -22.05 -109.38
CA GLY A 690 -41.07 -21.57 -108.50
C GLY A 690 -40.81 -20.25 -107.75
N GLU A 691 -41.31 -19.16 -108.42
CA GLU A 691 -41.87 -17.93 -107.87
C GLU A 691 -41.26 -17.27 -106.61
N THR A 692 -40.89 -16.11 -106.78
CA THR A 692 -41.44 -14.79 -106.41
C THR A 692 -40.34 -13.80 -106.21
N HIS A 693 -40.50 -12.62 -106.82
CA HIS A 693 -39.67 -11.45 -106.65
C HIS A 693 -39.57 -11.01 -105.16
N ARG A 694 -38.53 -11.37 -104.50
CA ARG A 694 -38.03 -10.59 -103.39
C ARG A 694 -36.68 -10.01 -103.77
N ARG A 695 -36.58 -8.67 -103.71
CA ARG A 695 -35.32 -7.97 -103.86
C ARG A 695 -34.37 -8.53 -102.76
N CYS A 696 -33.52 -9.47 -103.13
CA CYS A 696 -32.45 -9.89 -102.24
C CYS A 696 -31.46 -8.74 -102.11
N ARG A 697 -31.49 -8.06 -101.01
CA ARG A 697 -30.27 -7.40 -100.49
C ARG A 697 -29.23 -8.48 -100.30
N ALA A 698 -28.13 -8.36 -101.08
CA ALA A 698 -27.05 -9.33 -100.93
C ALA A 698 -26.30 -9.03 -99.64
N ASP A 699 -26.84 -9.49 -98.53
CA ASP A 699 -26.11 -9.59 -97.30
C ASP A 699 -25.41 -10.95 -97.25
N ILE A 700 -24.09 -10.99 -97.27
CA ILE A 700 -23.29 -12.21 -97.16
C ILE A 700 -22.96 -12.40 -95.70
N TYR A 701 -23.56 -13.42 -95.13
CA TYR A 701 -23.14 -13.89 -93.75
C TYR A 701 -21.95 -14.80 -93.95
N CYS A 702 -20.89 -14.42 -93.31
CA CYS A 702 -19.75 -15.33 -93.11
C CYS A 702 -20.05 -16.13 -91.85
N GLU A 703 -20.66 -17.30 -91.89
CA GLU A 703 -20.75 -18.24 -90.79
C GLU A 703 -19.44 -18.93 -90.52
#